data_b0cf2dd50f8dde9b193076574a191c8c
#
_entry.id   b0cf2dd50f8dde9b193076574a191c8c
#
_cell.length_a   1.000
_cell.length_b   1.000
_cell.length_c   1.000
_cell.angle_alpha   90.00
_cell.angle_beta   90.00
_cell.angle_gamma   90.00
#
_symmetry.space_group_name_H-M   'P 1'
#
loop_
_entity.id
_entity.type
_entity.pdbx_description
1 polymer ?
#
loop_
_entity_poly.entity_id
_entity_poly.type
_entity_poly.pdbx_seq_one_letter_code
_entity_poly.pdbx_strand_id
1 'polypeptide(L)'
;MSVLERRTRVLEFVERWKGRGNEKQETQRFWIDLLQNVLDVERPTEAALFEYRTVGGGFIDVLCPEARLLVEQKSAGIDMDKPEARQGTPVTPVQQALRYADALPLSKKPAVLCTCNFETFRFYDLEQDPRATGTPVDEFALEDLGEHLGTLESVFSSEHSRVMVEQKLSEHAGLLVANLHNTLAAQYDDPDDPESHHSLAVLTVRLVFCLYAEDAGLYPGNSFSQYVESYDAAHLRRAIIDLFNVLNTPFDQRDKYLEDDLKRFPYVNGGLFAEGIEIPQFTDLIRESLLAAGNGFDWRTISPVIFGSLMEETLSHDQRRKGGMHYTSVRNIHKVIDPLFLDNLTAELDRVEHDQTLGERARENRLKAFQDRLASLNFLDPACGSGNFLTETYLRLRELENRVISDLLHGQGYMELGGENSLVKVRIDQMHGIEINDFAVSVARTALWIAEQQALDDTEAIAGQALPHLPLHDSGNIVQANALRYDWNELLPAAECSYVMGNPPFIGHISKTAEQTEDLKHVFGKAYDGYLDYVTGWFKKSGDYLQNSNEAEFAFVSTNSITQGQPVRQLFELLFKQGWHIGFAHRTFKWDSQSTDNANVHVVVIGLSKKETRPVLFSYQDIVEEPTITYPAHINGYLLDAPDVYVAKRSQKLGPISPELSRVNFGNLSLDDGHLMLNSRKEYDEAMADPIASRYVRRYVNGRELINGLDRWCLWFPEAEPADLRASVFYS
;
A
#
# COMPACT_ATOMS: atom_id res chain seq x y z
N MET A 1 -4.72 -5.85 -25.48
CA MET A 1 -4.62 -5.25 -26.84
C MET A 1 -3.21 -4.72 -27.08
N SER A 2 -2.59 -4.88 -28.29
CA SER A 2 -1.27 -4.27 -28.57
C SER A 2 -1.39 -2.76 -28.80
N VAL A 3 -0.31 -2.00 -28.53
CA VAL A 3 -0.28 -0.53 -28.74
C VAL A 3 -0.62 -0.15 -30.20
N LEU A 4 -0.19 -0.98 -31.16
CA LEU A 4 -0.46 -0.76 -32.58
C LEU A 4 -1.94 -0.99 -32.93
N GLU A 5 -2.57 -2.03 -32.39
CA GLU A 5 -3.99 -2.31 -32.56
C GLU A 5 -4.86 -1.19 -31.98
N ARG A 6 -4.48 -0.73 -30.78
CA ARG A 6 -5.18 0.37 -30.10
C ARG A 6 -5.12 1.67 -30.93
N ARG A 7 -3.93 2.02 -31.40
CA ARG A 7 -3.75 3.20 -32.25
C ARG A 7 -4.58 3.14 -33.54
N THR A 8 -4.69 1.94 -34.12
CA THR A 8 -5.52 1.70 -35.32
C THR A 8 -7.01 1.93 -35.01
N ARG A 9 -7.52 1.39 -33.90
CA ARG A 9 -8.93 1.54 -33.48
C ARG A 9 -9.29 3.01 -33.16
N VAL A 10 -8.36 3.75 -32.54
CA VAL A 10 -8.54 5.19 -32.32
C VAL A 10 -8.71 5.94 -33.63
N LEU A 11 -7.84 5.69 -34.60
CA LEU A 11 -7.93 6.32 -35.94
C LEU A 11 -9.24 5.95 -36.66
N GLU A 12 -9.67 4.69 -36.59
CA GLU A 12 -10.96 4.25 -37.12
C GLU A 12 -12.16 4.92 -36.43
N PHE A 13 -12.10 5.11 -35.11
CA PHE A 13 -13.12 5.80 -34.34
C PHE A 13 -13.21 7.27 -34.76
N VAL A 14 -12.08 7.99 -34.80
CA VAL A 14 -12.00 9.38 -35.21
C VAL A 14 -12.57 9.58 -36.63
N GLU A 15 -12.15 8.75 -37.59
CA GLU A 15 -12.64 8.82 -38.97
C GLU A 15 -14.15 8.54 -39.06
N ARG A 16 -14.68 7.64 -38.27
CA ARG A 16 -16.10 7.28 -38.21
C ARG A 16 -16.97 8.42 -37.70
N TRP A 17 -16.46 9.17 -36.72
CA TRP A 17 -17.26 10.21 -36.06
C TRP A 17 -16.95 11.62 -36.52
N LYS A 18 -15.92 11.84 -37.31
CA LYS A 18 -15.58 13.13 -37.89
C LYS A 18 -16.73 13.70 -38.74
N GLY A 19 -17.14 14.94 -38.43
CA GLY A 19 -18.23 15.63 -39.11
C GLY A 19 -19.64 15.08 -38.79
N ARG A 20 -19.79 14.23 -37.76
CA ARG A 20 -21.07 13.75 -37.25
C ARG A 20 -21.32 14.33 -35.86
N GLY A 21 -22.57 14.32 -35.42
CA GLY A 21 -22.84 14.79 -34.06
C GLY A 21 -24.26 15.32 -33.85
N ASN A 22 -25.24 14.42 -33.87
CA ASN A 22 -26.60 14.73 -33.44
C ASN A 22 -26.81 14.17 -32.02
N GLU A 23 -26.92 15.06 -31.04
CA GLU A 23 -27.11 14.71 -29.62
C GLU A 23 -28.19 13.62 -29.39
N LYS A 24 -29.37 13.81 -29.97
CA LYS A 24 -30.51 12.87 -29.72
C LYS A 24 -30.40 11.54 -30.44
N GLN A 25 -29.67 11.47 -31.55
CA GLN A 25 -29.66 10.26 -32.39
C GLN A 25 -28.37 9.47 -32.25
N GLU A 26 -27.27 10.11 -31.84
CA GLU A 26 -25.94 9.56 -31.96
C GLU A 26 -25.19 9.43 -30.62
N THR A 27 -25.61 10.11 -29.54
CA THR A 27 -24.93 10.07 -28.23
C THR A 27 -24.68 8.64 -27.74
N GLN A 28 -25.70 7.82 -27.68
CA GLN A 28 -25.54 6.44 -27.19
C GLN A 28 -24.57 5.63 -28.07
N ARG A 29 -24.67 5.77 -29.39
CA ARG A 29 -23.80 5.04 -30.33
C ARG A 29 -22.36 5.50 -30.24
N PHE A 30 -22.15 6.80 -30.07
CA PHE A 30 -20.82 7.40 -29.93
C PHE A 30 -20.10 6.87 -28.69
N TRP A 31 -20.76 6.92 -27.54
CA TRP A 31 -20.18 6.47 -26.28
C TRP A 31 -20.03 4.95 -26.19
N ILE A 32 -20.96 4.16 -26.74
CA ILE A 32 -20.79 2.70 -26.85
C ILE A 32 -19.59 2.36 -27.74
N ASP A 33 -19.43 3.04 -28.87
CA ASP A 33 -18.30 2.82 -29.79
C ASP A 33 -16.96 3.21 -29.16
N LEU A 34 -16.92 4.34 -28.41
CA LEU A 34 -15.74 4.77 -27.66
C LEU A 34 -15.36 3.74 -26.59
N LEU A 35 -16.33 3.34 -25.76
CA LEU A 35 -16.11 2.37 -24.67
C LEU A 35 -15.66 1.01 -25.21
N GLN A 36 -16.36 0.48 -26.21
CA GLN A 36 -16.10 -0.86 -26.70
C GLN A 36 -14.86 -0.96 -27.59
N ASN A 37 -14.71 -0.05 -28.54
CA ASN A 37 -13.69 -0.19 -29.57
C ASN A 37 -12.39 0.56 -29.27
N VAL A 38 -12.44 1.61 -28.45
CA VAL A 38 -11.24 2.39 -28.07
C VAL A 38 -10.75 1.97 -26.69
N LEU A 39 -11.66 1.88 -25.70
CA LEU A 39 -11.31 1.60 -24.30
C LEU A 39 -11.43 0.12 -23.91
N ASP A 40 -11.83 -0.76 -24.84
CA ASP A 40 -11.91 -2.21 -24.67
C ASP A 40 -12.86 -2.67 -23.53
N VAL A 41 -13.89 -1.87 -23.24
CA VAL A 41 -14.90 -2.21 -22.25
C VAL A 41 -15.80 -3.31 -22.82
N GLU A 42 -15.80 -4.49 -22.22
CA GLU A 42 -16.52 -5.68 -22.75
C GLU A 42 -18.04 -5.49 -22.81
N ARG A 43 -18.61 -4.79 -21.81
CA ARG A 43 -20.06 -4.56 -21.69
C ARG A 43 -20.39 -3.09 -21.54
N PRO A 44 -20.27 -2.29 -22.62
CA PRO A 44 -20.45 -0.84 -22.55
C PRO A 44 -21.85 -0.40 -22.13
N THR A 45 -22.88 -1.24 -22.38
CA THR A 45 -24.27 -0.95 -21.98
C THR A 45 -24.57 -1.24 -20.52
N GLU A 46 -23.71 -1.97 -19.82
CA GLU A 46 -23.74 -2.18 -18.39
C GLU A 46 -22.89 -1.12 -17.67
N ALA A 47 -21.76 -0.77 -18.23
CA ALA A 47 -20.86 0.25 -17.69
C ALA A 47 -21.40 1.70 -17.80
N ALA A 48 -22.26 1.97 -18.76
CA ALA A 48 -22.85 3.29 -19.00
C ALA A 48 -24.38 3.26 -19.06
N LEU A 49 -25.00 4.11 -18.23
CA LEU A 49 -26.45 4.35 -18.24
C LEU A 49 -26.74 5.55 -19.11
N PHE A 50 -27.59 5.37 -20.12
CA PHE A 50 -27.97 6.43 -21.06
C PHE A 50 -29.36 7.01 -20.71
N GLU A 51 -29.54 8.32 -20.88
CA GLU A 51 -30.77 9.04 -20.56
C GLU A 51 -31.27 8.73 -19.13
N TYR A 52 -30.34 8.74 -18.17
CA TYR A 52 -30.65 8.44 -16.78
C TYR A 52 -31.51 9.54 -16.14
N ARG A 53 -32.71 9.18 -15.69
CA ARG A 53 -33.67 10.15 -15.13
C ARG A 53 -33.30 10.53 -13.70
N THR A 54 -33.12 11.82 -13.42
CA THR A 54 -32.89 12.34 -12.08
C THR A 54 -34.16 12.54 -11.27
N VAL A 55 -34.05 12.51 -9.93
CA VAL A 55 -35.17 12.71 -9.00
C VAL A 55 -35.80 14.09 -9.15
N GLY A 56 -35.05 15.11 -9.56
CA GLY A 56 -35.51 16.49 -9.80
C GLY A 56 -36.18 16.72 -11.15
N GLY A 57 -36.29 15.70 -12.01
CA GLY A 57 -36.80 15.80 -13.37
C GLY A 57 -35.76 16.37 -14.35
N GLY A 58 -35.31 15.55 -15.24
CA GLY A 58 -34.26 15.79 -16.24
C GLY A 58 -33.55 14.48 -16.55
N PHE A 59 -32.75 14.49 -17.61
CA PHE A 59 -32.05 13.29 -18.06
C PHE A 59 -30.57 13.59 -18.18
N ILE A 60 -29.75 12.71 -17.62
CA ILE A 60 -28.30 12.70 -17.83
C ILE A 60 -28.03 11.93 -19.10
N ASP A 61 -27.29 12.51 -20.03
CA ASP A 61 -27.03 11.89 -21.32
C ASP A 61 -26.26 10.58 -21.19
N VAL A 62 -25.17 10.59 -20.39
CA VAL A 62 -24.39 9.39 -20.06
C VAL A 62 -23.96 9.44 -18.59
N LEU A 63 -24.23 8.42 -17.84
CA LEU A 63 -23.76 8.22 -16.47
C LEU A 63 -23.01 6.90 -16.39
N CYS A 64 -21.73 6.92 -16.03
CA CYS A 64 -20.93 5.74 -15.78
C CYS A 64 -20.69 5.64 -14.25
N PRO A 65 -21.52 4.89 -13.50
CA PRO A 65 -21.45 4.87 -12.04
C PRO A 65 -20.13 4.35 -11.49
N GLU A 66 -19.58 3.28 -12.06
CA GLU A 66 -18.31 2.68 -11.64
C GLU A 66 -17.11 3.59 -11.93
N ALA A 67 -17.12 4.27 -13.07
CA ALA A 67 -16.12 5.28 -13.43
C ALA A 67 -16.37 6.63 -12.75
N ARG A 68 -17.45 6.77 -11.97
CA ARG A 68 -17.89 8.03 -11.34
C ARG A 68 -17.88 9.20 -12.32
N LEU A 69 -18.24 8.93 -13.59
CA LEU A 69 -18.26 9.91 -14.68
C LEU A 69 -19.68 10.28 -15.05
N LEU A 70 -19.95 11.59 -15.14
CA LEU A 70 -21.15 12.15 -15.72
C LEU A 70 -20.79 12.88 -17.02
N VAL A 71 -21.48 12.58 -18.09
CA VAL A 71 -21.30 13.27 -19.37
C VAL A 71 -22.55 14.07 -19.73
N GLU A 72 -22.34 15.32 -20.06
CA GLU A 72 -23.32 16.18 -20.73
C GLU A 72 -22.95 16.30 -22.19
N GLN A 73 -23.76 15.72 -23.05
CA GLN A 73 -23.51 15.69 -24.50
C GLN A 73 -24.23 16.85 -25.21
N LYS A 74 -23.58 17.48 -26.18
CA LYS A 74 -24.17 18.48 -27.05
C LYS A 74 -23.99 18.08 -28.50
N SER A 75 -24.81 18.67 -29.38
CA SER A 75 -24.63 18.48 -30.82
C SER A 75 -23.38 19.16 -31.36
N ALA A 76 -22.80 18.63 -32.45
CA ALA A 76 -21.64 19.20 -33.10
C ALA A 76 -21.88 20.68 -33.48
N GLY A 77 -20.83 21.48 -33.31
CA GLY A 77 -20.89 22.94 -33.59
C GLY A 77 -21.51 23.77 -32.45
N ILE A 78 -21.99 23.17 -31.36
CA ILE A 78 -22.46 23.92 -30.19
C ILE A 78 -21.26 24.47 -29.41
N ASP A 79 -21.29 25.75 -29.12
CA ASP A 79 -20.31 26.43 -28.28
C ASP A 79 -20.57 26.10 -26.81
N MET A 80 -19.67 25.33 -26.20
CA MET A 80 -19.83 24.83 -24.82
C MET A 80 -19.64 25.91 -23.75
N ASP A 81 -19.18 27.10 -24.11
CA ASP A 81 -19.02 28.22 -23.17
C ASP A 81 -20.27 29.12 -23.15
N LYS A 82 -21.19 28.96 -24.10
CA LYS A 82 -22.40 29.78 -24.17
C LYS A 82 -23.61 29.13 -23.53
N PRO A 83 -24.40 29.92 -22.75
CA PRO A 83 -25.64 29.41 -22.15
C PRO A 83 -26.67 29.10 -23.26
N GLU A 84 -27.27 27.93 -23.19
CA GLU A 84 -28.41 27.53 -24.03
C GLU A 84 -29.75 27.86 -23.35
N ALA A 85 -30.67 28.45 -24.12
CA ALA A 85 -32.03 28.73 -23.64
C ALA A 85 -32.95 27.50 -23.88
N ARG A 86 -32.93 26.51 -22.97
CA ARG A 86 -33.95 25.44 -22.92
C ARG A 86 -34.78 25.66 -21.66
N GLN A 87 -36.11 25.74 -21.79
CA GLN A 87 -37.12 25.89 -20.71
C GLN A 87 -36.59 26.31 -19.34
N GLY A 88 -36.35 27.62 -19.15
CA GLY A 88 -35.87 28.18 -17.89
C GLY A 88 -34.72 29.19 -18.04
N THR A 89 -33.96 29.37 -16.97
CA THR A 89 -32.76 30.23 -16.98
C THR A 89 -31.68 29.64 -17.90
N PRO A 90 -31.11 30.42 -18.85
CA PRO A 90 -30.01 29.93 -19.70
C PRO A 90 -28.85 29.44 -18.86
N VAL A 91 -28.32 28.26 -19.19
CA VAL A 91 -27.18 27.62 -18.49
C VAL A 91 -26.20 27.07 -19.52
N THR A 92 -24.91 27.04 -19.13
CA THR A 92 -23.88 26.35 -19.91
C THR A 92 -23.99 24.84 -19.73
N PRO A 93 -23.43 24.03 -20.66
CA PRO A 93 -23.39 22.55 -20.49
C PRO A 93 -22.82 22.11 -19.16
N VAL A 94 -21.73 22.73 -18.67
CA VAL A 94 -21.14 22.46 -17.36
C VAL A 94 -22.12 22.74 -16.22
N GLN A 95 -22.82 23.89 -16.24
CA GLN A 95 -23.81 24.23 -15.23
C GLN A 95 -25.02 23.30 -15.27
N GLN A 96 -25.39 22.81 -16.43
CA GLN A 96 -26.46 21.80 -16.58
C GLN A 96 -26.05 20.49 -15.96
N ALA A 97 -24.86 19.99 -16.28
CA ALA A 97 -24.31 18.76 -15.73
C ALA A 97 -24.15 18.80 -14.21
N LEU A 98 -23.69 19.93 -13.65
CA LEU A 98 -23.58 20.12 -12.19
C LEU A 98 -24.94 20.04 -11.48
N ARG A 99 -26.00 20.60 -12.07
CA ARG A 99 -27.36 20.46 -11.52
C ARG A 99 -27.81 19.01 -11.47
N TYR A 100 -27.45 18.20 -12.46
CA TYR A 100 -27.75 16.79 -12.48
C TYR A 100 -26.91 16.01 -11.46
N ALA A 101 -25.61 16.35 -11.33
CA ALA A 101 -24.74 15.78 -10.33
C ALA A 101 -25.25 16.03 -8.90
N ASP A 102 -25.76 17.25 -8.63
CA ASP A 102 -26.36 17.59 -7.32
C ASP A 102 -27.64 16.80 -7.00
N ALA A 103 -28.39 16.42 -8.02
CA ALA A 103 -29.64 15.66 -7.89
C ALA A 103 -29.42 14.14 -7.78
N LEU A 104 -28.19 13.64 -7.90
CA LEU A 104 -27.86 12.23 -7.76
C LEU A 104 -27.69 11.83 -6.30
N PRO A 105 -28.08 10.60 -5.92
CA PRO A 105 -27.76 10.04 -4.60
C PRO A 105 -26.24 9.94 -4.42
N LEU A 106 -25.79 9.99 -3.16
CA LEU A 106 -24.36 9.96 -2.81
C LEU A 106 -23.59 8.80 -3.45
N SER A 107 -24.21 7.62 -3.53
CA SER A 107 -23.64 6.43 -4.15
C SER A 107 -23.41 6.54 -5.68
N LYS A 108 -23.97 7.53 -6.34
CA LYS A 108 -23.85 7.76 -7.78
C LYS A 108 -23.26 9.14 -8.11
N LYS A 109 -22.76 9.86 -7.13
CA LYS A 109 -22.15 11.18 -7.36
C LYS A 109 -20.89 11.05 -8.22
N PRO A 110 -20.81 11.82 -9.33
CA PRO A 110 -19.63 11.78 -10.18
C PRO A 110 -18.44 12.45 -9.49
N ALA A 111 -17.24 11.91 -9.72
CA ALA A 111 -15.97 12.54 -9.43
C ALA A 111 -15.46 13.36 -10.62
N VAL A 112 -15.82 12.91 -11.81
CA VAL A 112 -15.42 13.54 -13.06
C VAL A 112 -16.67 13.94 -13.84
N LEU A 113 -16.63 15.15 -14.38
CA LEU A 113 -17.64 15.65 -15.30
C LEU A 113 -17.00 15.82 -16.67
N CYS A 114 -17.65 15.30 -17.71
CA CYS A 114 -17.25 15.53 -19.08
C CYS A 114 -18.34 16.32 -19.82
N THR A 115 -17.95 17.37 -20.52
CA THR A 115 -18.80 17.98 -21.53
C THR A 115 -18.25 17.66 -22.90
N CYS A 116 -19.10 17.17 -23.81
CA CYS A 116 -18.70 16.75 -25.15
C CYS A 116 -19.70 17.24 -26.19
N ASN A 117 -19.20 17.71 -27.34
CA ASN A 117 -20.02 18.09 -28.49
C ASN A 117 -19.68 17.29 -29.75
N PHE A 118 -19.16 16.06 -29.61
CA PHE A 118 -18.61 15.20 -30.67
C PHE A 118 -17.31 15.69 -31.30
N GLU A 119 -17.00 16.97 -31.23
CA GLU A 119 -15.80 17.60 -31.82
C GLU A 119 -14.76 17.88 -30.74
N THR A 120 -15.18 18.15 -29.51
CA THR A 120 -14.33 18.53 -28.39
C THR A 120 -14.78 17.81 -27.11
N PHE A 121 -13.82 17.34 -26.34
CA PHE A 121 -14.02 16.81 -25.00
C PHE A 121 -13.43 17.77 -23.98
N ARG A 122 -14.12 17.98 -22.85
CA ARG A 122 -13.63 18.76 -21.71
C ARG A 122 -13.91 17.97 -20.44
N PHE A 123 -12.87 17.71 -19.68
CA PHE A 123 -12.95 16.99 -18.41
C PHE A 123 -12.73 17.93 -17.23
N TYR A 124 -13.56 17.80 -16.20
CA TYR A 124 -13.50 18.57 -14.97
C TYR A 124 -13.42 17.62 -13.79
N ASP A 125 -12.48 17.85 -12.89
CA ASP A 125 -12.36 17.13 -11.63
C ASP A 125 -13.25 17.81 -10.59
N LEU A 126 -14.39 17.18 -10.26
CA LEU A 126 -15.35 17.70 -9.29
C LEU A 126 -14.90 17.51 -7.85
N GLU A 127 -13.85 16.73 -7.62
CA GLU A 127 -13.27 16.56 -6.30
C GLU A 127 -12.32 17.71 -5.95
N GLN A 128 -11.57 18.21 -6.93
CA GLN A 128 -10.73 19.41 -6.77
C GLN A 128 -11.53 20.71 -6.89
N ASP A 129 -12.45 20.78 -7.83
CA ASP A 129 -13.34 21.93 -8.04
C ASP A 129 -14.80 21.45 -8.13
N PRO A 130 -15.52 21.30 -7.01
CA PRO A 130 -16.89 20.79 -6.97
C PRO A 130 -17.90 21.62 -7.79
N ARG A 131 -17.52 22.80 -8.22
CA ARG A 131 -18.37 23.70 -9.04
C ARG A 131 -17.88 23.87 -10.47
N ALA A 132 -16.79 23.21 -10.84
CA ALA A 132 -16.17 23.31 -12.15
C ALA A 132 -16.04 24.78 -12.63
N THR A 133 -15.58 25.66 -11.74
CA THR A 133 -15.43 27.10 -11.98
C THR A 133 -14.09 27.43 -12.64
N GLY A 134 -13.15 26.50 -12.57
CA GLY A 134 -11.82 26.61 -13.16
C GLY A 134 -11.76 26.17 -14.62
N THR A 135 -10.54 26.09 -15.14
CA THR A 135 -10.27 25.48 -16.45
C THR A 135 -10.45 23.96 -16.37
N PRO A 136 -10.89 23.31 -17.47
CA PRO A 136 -10.92 21.85 -17.51
C PRO A 136 -9.53 21.27 -17.22
N VAL A 137 -9.48 20.12 -16.56
CA VAL A 137 -8.22 19.40 -16.28
C VAL A 137 -7.61 18.84 -17.57
N ASP A 138 -8.46 18.55 -18.54
CA ASP A 138 -8.04 18.20 -19.91
C ASP A 138 -9.09 18.69 -20.92
N GLU A 139 -8.62 19.20 -22.06
CA GLU A 139 -9.46 19.63 -23.17
C GLU A 139 -8.76 19.28 -24.49
N PHE A 140 -9.45 18.52 -25.34
CA PHE A 140 -8.89 18.12 -26.63
C PHE A 140 -9.96 17.95 -27.72
N ALA A 141 -9.55 18.06 -28.96
CA ALA A 141 -10.39 17.77 -30.10
C ALA A 141 -10.49 16.26 -30.38
N LEU A 142 -11.58 15.84 -31.03
CA LEU A 142 -11.77 14.44 -31.45
C LEU A 142 -10.56 13.90 -32.24
N GLU A 143 -9.92 14.76 -33.05
CA GLU A 143 -8.77 14.41 -33.88
C GLU A 143 -7.52 14.10 -33.04
N ASP A 144 -7.41 14.69 -31.84
CA ASP A 144 -6.29 14.53 -30.92
C ASP A 144 -6.53 13.41 -29.89
N LEU A 145 -7.63 12.67 -29.99
CA LEU A 145 -8.03 11.60 -29.05
C LEU A 145 -6.90 10.62 -28.76
N GLY A 146 -6.06 10.32 -29.75
CA GLY A 146 -4.96 9.38 -29.61
C GLY A 146 -3.85 9.83 -28.66
N GLU A 147 -3.68 11.15 -28.48
CA GLU A 147 -2.69 11.73 -27.57
C GLU A 147 -3.26 11.86 -26.14
N HIS A 148 -4.59 11.87 -25.99
CA HIS A 148 -5.31 12.02 -24.72
C HIS A 148 -5.96 10.71 -24.21
N LEU A 149 -5.56 9.56 -24.75
CA LEU A 149 -6.07 8.25 -24.30
C LEU A 149 -5.83 8.04 -22.80
N GLY A 150 -4.71 8.52 -22.27
CA GLY A 150 -4.39 8.41 -20.84
C GLY A 150 -5.44 9.02 -19.92
N THR A 151 -6.04 10.16 -20.31
CA THR A 151 -7.13 10.80 -19.56
C THR A 151 -8.38 9.91 -19.56
N LEU A 152 -8.78 9.39 -20.73
CA LEU A 152 -9.93 8.50 -20.83
C LEU A 152 -9.68 7.18 -20.05
N GLU A 153 -8.50 6.59 -20.20
CA GLU A 153 -8.14 5.38 -19.47
C GLU A 153 -8.12 5.60 -17.95
N SER A 154 -7.61 6.74 -17.49
CA SER A 154 -7.62 7.08 -16.07
C SER A 154 -9.04 7.19 -15.49
N VAL A 155 -9.97 7.71 -16.29
CA VAL A 155 -11.39 7.86 -15.89
C VAL A 155 -12.11 6.52 -15.90
N PHE A 156 -11.83 5.64 -16.89
CA PHE A 156 -12.52 4.36 -17.04
C PHE A 156 -11.77 3.16 -16.43
N SER A 157 -10.52 3.32 -15.96
CA SER A 157 -9.87 2.28 -15.18
C SER A 157 -10.40 2.33 -13.76
N SER A 158 -11.16 1.32 -13.37
CA SER A 158 -11.71 1.16 -12.02
C SER A 158 -10.62 1.21 -10.92
N GLU A 159 -9.41 0.73 -11.21
CA GLU A 159 -8.25 0.79 -10.31
C GLU A 159 -7.74 2.21 -10.07
N HIS A 160 -7.63 3.04 -11.11
CA HIS A 160 -7.09 4.40 -10.94
C HIS A 160 -8.06 5.33 -10.20
N SER A 161 -9.34 5.22 -10.50
CA SER A 161 -10.39 5.98 -9.80
C SER A 161 -10.47 5.60 -8.32
N ARG A 162 -10.38 4.31 -8.02
CA ARG A 162 -10.40 3.78 -6.64
C ARG A 162 -9.15 4.21 -5.87
N VAL A 163 -7.96 4.09 -6.44
CA VAL A 163 -6.69 4.51 -5.83
C VAL A 163 -6.65 6.01 -5.54
N MET A 164 -7.14 6.85 -6.46
CA MET A 164 -7.19 8.31 -6.26
C MET A 164 -8.18 8.72 -5.17
N VAL A 165 -9.35 8.08 -5.10
CA VAL A 165 -10.35 8.32 -4.04
C VAL A 165 -9.80 7.87 -2.69
N GLU A 166 -9.24 6.66 -2.62
CA GLU A 166 -8.61 6.14 -1.41
C GLU A 166 -7.46 7.03 -0.93
N GLN A 167 -6.66 7.59 -1.84
CA GLN A 167 -5.57 8.50 -1.50
C GLN A 167 -6.10 9.81 -0.88
N LYS A 168 -7.13 10.43 -1.45
CA LYS A 168 -7.71 11.67 -0.91
C LYS A 168 -8.45 11.45 0.41
N LEU A 169 -9.15 10.32 0.53
CA LEU A 169 -9.77 9.92 1.80
C LEU A 169 -8.70 9.73 2.88
N SER A 170 -7.55 9.11 2.50
CA SER A 170 -6.39 8.95 3.36
C SER A 170 -5.82 10.27 3.84
N GLU A 171 -5.61 11.20 2.92
CA GLU A 171 -5.07 12.54 3.23
C GLU A 171 -6.00 13.28 4.19
N HIS A 172 -7.32 13.23 3.97
CA HIS A 172 -8.30 13.87 4.85
C HIS A 172 -8.35 13.21 6.23
N ALA A 173 -8.46 11.88 6.29
CA ALA A 173 -8.42 11.14 7.55
C ALA A 173 -7.10 11.39 8.29
N GLY A 174 -5.97 11.42 7.56
CA GLY A 174 -4.64 11.73 8.10
C GLY A 174 -4.57 13.10 8.78
N LEU A 175 -5.16 14.11 8.17
CA LEU A 175 -5.23 15.45 8.77
C LEU A 175 -6.07 15.46 10.06
N LEU A 176 -7.19 14.74 10.11
CA LEU A 176 -8.04 14.64 11.30
C LEU A 176 -7.32 13.90 12.44
N VAL A 177 -6.69 12.76 12.12
CA VAL A 177 -5.90 11.99 13.09
C VAL A 177 -4.69 12.78 13.60
N ALA A 178 -3.95 13.44 12.70
CA ALA A 178 -2.80 14.26 13.07
C ALA A 178 -3.22 15.43 13.99
N ASN A 179 -4.35 16.07 13.71
CA ASN A 179 -4.88 17.13 14.57
C ASN A 179 -5.26 16.60 15.96
N LEU A 180 -5.98 15.47 16.03
CA LEU A 180 -6.32 14.81 17.29
C LEU A 180 -5.06 14.40 18.06
N HIS A 181 -4.12 13.75 17.42
CA HIS A 181 -2.84 13.34 17.99
C HIS A 181 -2.07 14.54 18.57
N ASN A 182 -1.93 15.63 17.80
CA ASN A 182 -1.21 16.82 18.25
C ASN A 182 -1.88 17.53 19.43
N THR A 183 -3.22 17.56 19.47
CA THR A 183 -3.96 18.15 20.59
C THR A 183 -3.83 17.29 21.86
N LEU A 184 -3.78 15.97 21.73
CA LEU A 184 -3.51 15.04 22.82
C LEU A 184 -2.07 15.15 23.31
N ALA A 185 -1.08 15.16 22.39
CA ALA A 185 0.35 15.25 22.69
C ALA A 185 0.68 16.47 23.54
N ALA A 186 0.03 17.60 23.29
CA ALA A 186 0.20 18.83 24.06
C ALA A 186 -0.19 18.74 25.56
N GLN A 187 -0.83 17.64 25.98
CA GLN A 187 -1.25 17.41 27.36
C GLN A 187 -0.34 16.44 28.13
N TYR A 188 0.63 15.79 27.46
CA TYR A 188 1.66 15.00 28.12
C TYR A 188 2.79 15.89 28.59
N ASP A 189 3.37 15.62 29.77
CA ASP A 189 4.48 16.41 30.32
C ASP A 189 5.75 16.31 29.46
N ASP A 190 6.02 15.12 28.92
CA ASP A 190 7.09 14.86 27.94
C ASP A 190 6.57 13.86 26.89
N PRO A 191 6.03 14.36 25.75
CA PRO A 191 5.49 13.49 24.71
C PRO A 191 6.57 12.67 23.97
N ASP A 192 7.85 13.02 24.12
CA ASP A 192 8.98 12.29 23.50
C ASP A 192 9.51 11.18 24.44
N ASP A 193 9.08 11.13 25.71
CA ASP A 193 9.37 10.01 26.58
C ASP A 193 8.74 8.72 26.01
N PRO A 194 9.48 7.59 25.95
CA PRO A 194 8.99 6.36 25.31
C PRO A 194 7.66 5.83 25.84
N GLU A 195 7.38 5.94 27.14
CA GLU A 195 6.14 5.46 27.77
C GLU A 195 4.95 6.39 27.46
N SER A 196 5.17 7.69 27.56
CA SER A 196 4.18 8.71 27.18
C SER A 196 3.86 8.65 25.69
N HIS A 197 4.87 8.51 24.84
CA HIS A 197 4.71 8.37 23.40
C HIS A 197 3.90 7.12 23.03
N HIS A 198 4.21 5.96 23.64
CA HIS A 198 3.43 4.74 23.46
C HIS A 198 1.97 4.93 23.90
N SER A 199 1.74 5.50 25.08
CA SER A 199 0.41 5.78 25.61
C SER A 199 -0.40 6.70 24.69
N LEU A 200 0.22 7.76 24.16
CA LEU A 200 -0.38 8.69 23.21
C LEU A 200 -0.80 7.99 21.91
N ALA A 201 0.09 7.15 21.36
CA ALA A 201 -0.18 6.40 20.14
C ALA A 201 -1.37 5.44 20.32
N VAL A 202 -1.36 4.63 21.39
CA VAL A 202 -2.47 3.71 21.73
C VAL A 202 -3.78 4.46 21.98
N LEU A 203 -3.74 5.59 22.69
CA LEU A 203 -4.94 6.42 22.93
C LEU A 203 -5.53 6.93 21.61
N THR A 204 -4.69 7.43 20.71
CA THR A 204 -5.13 7.90 19.40
C THR A 204 -5.81 6.79 18.61
N VAL A 205 -5.21 5.60 18.54
CA VAL A 205 -5.80 4.42 17.86
C VAL A 205 -7.15 4.05 18.44
N ARG A 206 -7.28 4.00 19.79
CA ARG A 206 -8.53 3.66 20.46
C ARG A 206 -9.65 4.66 20.13
N LEU A 207 -9.34 5.95 20.10
CA LEU A 207 -10.32 6.98 19.77
C LEU A 207 -10.74 6.92 18.30
N VAL A 208 -9.79 6.75 17.37
CA VAL A 208 -10.09 6.59 15.93
C VAL A 208 -10.87 5.30 15.67
N PHE A 209 -10.53 4.21 16.37
CA PHE A 209 -11.32 2.98 16.33
C PHE A 209 -12.77 3.20 16.78
N CYS A 210 -13.00 3.97 17.85
CA CYS A 210 -14.36 4.28 18.32
C CYS A 210 -15.16 5.08 17.28
N LEU A 211 -14.53 6.00 16.55
CA LEU A 211 -15.15 6.73 15.44
C LEU A 211 -15.52 5.78 14.29
N TYR A 212 -14.58 4.91 13.91
CA TYR A 212 -14.85 3.89 12.90
C TYR A 212 -16.00 2.96 13.29
N ALA A 213 -15.96 2.42 14.52
CA ALA A 213 -16.94 1.49 15.03
C ALA A 213 -18.37 2.08 15.09
N GLU A 214 -18.47 3.39 15.33
CA GLU A 214 -19.73 4.14 15.27
C GLU A 214 -20.28 4.20 13.84
N ASP A 215 -19.48 4.65 12.89
CA ASP A 215 -19.88 4.79 11.50
C ASP A 215 -20.15 3.43 10.83
N ALA A 216 -19.40 2.41 11.18
CA ALA A 216 -19.60 1.03 10.72
C ALA A 216 -20.85 0.36 11.33
N GLY A 217 -21.61 1.06 12.18
CA GLY A 217 -22.84 0.52 12.77
C GLY A 217 -22.63 -0.53 13.87
N LEU A 218 -21.38 -0.71 14.34
CA LEU A 218 -21.05 -1.62 15.44
C LEU A 218 -21.54 -1.08 16.78
N TYR A 219 -21.62 0.24 16.89
CA TYR A 219 -22.28 0.92 17.98
C TYR A 219 -23.69 1.34 17.56
N PRO A 220 -24.73 1.19 18.42
CA PRO A 220 -26.08 1.58 18.07
C PRO A 220 -26.20 3.09 17.80
N GLY A 221 -26.50 3.49 16.57
CA GLY A 221 -26.61 4.91 16.20
C GLY A 221 -25.34 5.69 16.49
N ASN A 222 -25.38 7.01 16.63
CA ASN A 222 -24.24 7.86 16.96
C ASN A 222 -23.88 7.78 18.45
N SER A 223 -23.65 6.57 19.00
CA SER A 223 -23.50 6.37 20.45
C SER A 223 -22.22 6.95 21.01
N PHE A 224 -21.11 6.88 20.27
CA PHE A 224 -19.81 7.39 20.73
C PHE A 224 -19.79 8.92 20.71
N SER A 225 -20.22 9.53 19.60
CA SER A 225 -20.32 10.98 19.46
C SER A 225 -21.27 11.58 20.52
N GLN A 226 -22.46 10.98 20.72
CA GLN A 226 -23.39 11.38 21.76
C GLN A 226 -22.81 11.22 23.18
N TYR A 227 -22.04 10.15 23.41
CA TYR A 227 -21.37 9.92 24.68
C TYR A 227 -20.34 11.01 24.96
N VAL A 228 -19.50 11.36 23.98
CA VAL A 228 -18.53 12.46 24.07
C VAL A 228 -19.23 13.82 24.27
N GLU A 229 -20.34 14.07 23.57
CA GLU A 229 -21.12 15.30 23.69
C GLU A 229 -21.72 15.47 25.09
N SER A 230 -22.11 14.40 25.75
CA SER A 230 -22.78 14.42 27.07
C SER A 230 -21.86 14.84 28.21
N TYR A 231 -20.54 14.86 28.00
CA TYR A 231 -19.55 15.26 29.01
C TYR A 231 -18.84 16.56 28.61
N ASP A 232 -18.58 17.41 29.62
CA ASP A 232 -17.65 18.53 29.48
C ASP A 232 -16.19 18.03 29.52
N ALA A 233 -15.24 18.86 29.11
CA ALA A 233 -13.83 18.48 29.04
C ALA A 233 -13.27 18.02 30.40
N ALA A 234 -13.74 18.58 31.52
CA ALA A 234 -13.25 18.23 32.86
C ALA A 234 -13.61 16.78 33.27
N HIS A 235 -14.76 16.27 32.78
CA HIS A 235 -15.27 14.93 33.10
C HIS A 235 -14.98 13.91 31.99
N LEU A 236 -14.69 14.36 30.75
CA LEU A 236 -14.53 13.51 29.57
C LEU A 236 -13.41 12.46 29.73
N ARG A 237 -12.28 12.82 30.37
CA ARG A 237 -11.21 11.87 30.66
C ARG A 237 -11.73 10.63 31.41
N ARG A 238 -12.51 10.86 32.45
CA ARG A 238 -13.07 9.77 33.26
C ARG A 238 -14.06 8.94 32.43
N ALA A 239 -14.91 9.58 31.68
CA ALA A 239 -15.87 8.94 30.80
C ALA A 239 -15.19 8.04 29.76
N ILE A 240 -14.10 8.49 29.14
CA ILE A 240 -13.33 7.68 28.17
C ILE A 240 -12.67 6.47 28.85
N ILE A 241 -12.14 6.61 30.07
CA ILE A 241 -11.58 5.48 30.84
C ILE A 241 -12.67 4.45 31.11
N ASP A 242 -13.85 4.89 31.54
CA ASP A 242 -14.97 3.99 31.85
C ASP A 242 -15.50 3.31 30.57
N LEU A 243 -15.57 4.03 29.43
CA LEU A 243 -15.88 3.45 28.12
C LEU A 243 -14.87 2.36 27.72
N PHE A 244 -13.57 2.63 27.79
CA PHE A 244 -12.53 1.64 27.44
C PHE A 244 -12.61 0.40 28.31
N ASN A 245 -12.90 0.55 29.60
CA ASN A 245 -13.13 -0.58 30.50
C ASN A 245 -14.35 -1.42 30.07
N VAL A 246 -15.43 -0.78 29.64
CA VAL A 246 -16.63 -1.47 29.16
C VAL A 246 -16.36 -2.21 27.84
N LEU A 247 -15.64 -1.56 26.91
CA LEU A 247 -15.24 -2.18 25.65
C LEU A 247 -14.31 -3.39 25.84
N ASN A 248 -13.53 -3.40 26.92
CA ASN A 248 -12.64 -4.51 27.30
C ASN A 248 -13.29 -5.60 28.17
N THR A 249 -14.56 -5.42 28.58
CA THR A 249 -15.22 -6.33 29.52
C THR A 249 -16.35 -7.11 28.87
N PRO A 250 -16.26 -8.48 28.81
CA PRO A 250 -17.35 -9.33 28.32
C PRO A 250 -18.68 -9.03 29.01
N PHE A 251 -19.80 -9.20 28.29
CA PHE A 251 -21.13 -8.86 28.79
C PHE A 251 -21.50 -9.53 30.11
N ASP A 252 -21.08 -10.80 30.31
CA ASP A 252 -21.33 -11.61 31.50
C ASP A 252 -20.49 -11.19 32.72
N GLN A 253 -19.43 -10.40 32.52
CA GLN A 253 -18.52 -9.93 33.55
C GLN A 253 -18.75 -8.46 33.92
N ARG A 254 -19.67 -7.76 33.24
CA ARG A 254 -19.98 -6.35 33.47
C ARG A 254 -20.73 -6.14 34.79
N ASP A 255 -20.50 -4.96 35.39
CA ASP A 255 -21.26 -4.52 36.56
C ASP A 255 -22.76 -4.44 36.21
N LYS A 256 -23.59 -5.08 37.04
CA LYS A 256 -25.05 -5.04 36.87
C LYS A 256 -25.66 -3.65 37.02
N TYR A 257 -24.94 -2.73 37.67
CA TYR A 257 -25.33 -1.35 37.90
C TYR A 257 -24.68 -0.37 36.93
N LEU A 258 -24.05 -0.87 35.86
CA LEU A 258 -23.48 -0.05 34.82
C LEU A 258 -24.49 0.97 34.29
N GLU A 259 -24.04 2.18 34.00
CA GLU A 259 -24.87 3.24 33.43
C GLU A 259 -25.47 2.83 32.09
N ASP A 260 -26.72 3.27 31.81
CA ASP A 260 -27.45 2.82 30.60
C ASP A 260 -26.74 3.30 29.31
N ASP A 261 -26.05 4.43 29.35
CA ASP A 261 -25.26 4.94 28.24
C ASP A 261 -24.05 4.07 27.90
N LEU A 262 -23.45 3.45 28.89
CA LEU A 262 -22.33 2.52 28.73
C LEU A 262 -22.79 1.10 28.35
N LYS A 263 -23.99 0.66 28.79
CA LYS A 263 -24.52 -0.65 28.48
C LYS A 263 -24.72 -0.90 26.99
N ARG A 264 -24.92 0.16 26.19
CA ARG A 264 -25.15 0.08 24.74
C ARG A 264 -23.91 -0.33 23.96
N PHE A 265 -22.70 -0.11 24.51
CA PHE A 265 -21.47 -0.41 23.82
C PHE A 265 -21.17 -1.92 23.85
N PRO A 266 -20.75 -2.53 22.72
CA PRO A 266 -20.42 -3.94 22.67
C PRO A 266 -19.13 -4.25 23.42
N TYR A 267 -18.84 -5.53 23.60
CA TYR A 267 -17.51 -6.02 23.99
C TYR A 267 -16.63 -6.09 22.75
N VAL A 268 -15.48 -5.41 22.80
CA VAL A 268 -14.48 -5.41 21.70
C VAL A 268 -13.33 -6.33 22.13
N ASN A 269 -13.34 -7.56 21.65
CA ASN A 269 -12.24 -8.51 21.85
C ASN A 269 -11.04 -8.13 20.94
N GLY A 270 -9.85 -8.64 21.19
CA GLY A 270 -8.67 -8.43 20.35
C GLY A 270 -7.53 -7.65 21.01
N GLY A 271 -7.66 -7.31 22.29
CA GLY A 271 -6.55 -6.73 23.07
C GLY A 271 -6.36 -5.23 22.91
N LEU A 272 -7.04 -4.56 21.98
CA LEU A 272 -6.88 -3.10 21.76
C LEU A 272 -7.12 -2.28 23.04
N PHE A 273 -8.09 -2.67 23.87
CA PHE A 273 -8.46 -1.96 25.11
C PHE A 273 -7.87 -2.63 26.37
N ALA A 274 -7.11 -3.72 26.25
CA ALA A 274 -6.64 -4.50 27.41
C ALA A 274 -5.47 -3.84 28.14
N GLU A 275 -4.59 -3.17 27.42
CA GLU A 275 -3.41 -2.54 27.97
C GLU A 275 -3.75 -1.30 28.79
N GLY A 276 -3.11 -1.15 29.96
CA GLY A 276 -3.17 0.09 30.75
C GLY A 276 -2.25 1.14 30.14
N ILE A 277 -2.82 2.29 29.77
CA ILE A 277 -2.08 3.44 29.20
C ILE A 277 -2.28 4.69 30.06
N GLU A 278 -1.35 5.62 29.96
CA GLU A 278 -1.53 6.95 30.50
C GLU A 278 -2.51 7.74 29.63
N ILE A 279 -3.61 8.20 30.22
CA ILE A 279 -4.58 9.08 29.54
C ILE A 279 -4.48 10.46 30.17
N PRO A 280 -4.11 11.52 29.42
CA PRO A 280 -3.95 12.86 29.96
C PRO A 280 -5.29 13.54 30.28
N GLN A 281 -5.25 14.72 30.86
CA GLN A 281 -6.46 15.53 31.03
C GLN A 281 -6.95 16.00 29.66
N PHE A 282 -8.27 15.92 29.43
CA PHE A 282 -8.87 16.42 28.20
C PHE A 282 -9.20 17.90 28.34
N THR A 283 -9.00 18.62 27.24
CA THR A 283 -9.33 20.04 27.10
C THR A 283 -10.55 20.22 26.19
N ASP A 284 -11.14 21.40 26.16
CA ASP A 284 -12.20 21.73 25.21
C ASP A 284 -11.72 21.55 23.78
N LEU A 285 -10.45 21.87 23.49
CA LEU A 285 -9.85 21.68 22.17
C LEU A 285 -9.78 20.20 21.74
N ILE A 286 -9.41 19.28 22.66
CA ILE A 286 -9.41 17.83 22.40
C ILE A 286 -10.84 17.35 22.13
N ARG A 287 -11.79 17.78 22.96
CA ARG A 287 -13.19 17.45 22.79
C ARG A 287 -13.74 17.92 21.44
N GLU A 288 -13.47 19.16 21.07
CA GLU A 288 -13.85 19.74 19.77
C GLU A 288 -13.19 19.00 18.61
N SER A 289 -11.88 18.66 18.69
CA SER A 289 -11.17 17.92 17.67
C SER A 289 -11.74 16.50 17.48
N LEU A 290 -12.12 15.84 18.57
CA LEU A 290 -12.72 14.50 18.52
C LEU A 290 -14.12 14.54 17.88
N LEU A 291 -14.95 15.50 18.26
CA LEU A 291 -16.27 15.69 17.65
C LEU A 291 -16.19 16.15 16.19
N ALA A 292 -15.22 16.98 15.84
CA ALA A 292 -14.98 17.38 14.46
C ALA A 292 -14.55 16.19 13.60
N ALA A 293 -13.71 15.30 14.15
CA ALA A 293 -13.32 14.07 13.47
C ALA A 293 -14.52 13.11 13.26
N GLY A 294 -15.42 12.99 14.23
CA GLY A 294 -16.63 12.15 14.12
C GLY A 294 -17.67 12.71 13.17
N ASN A 295 -17.90 14.04 13.17
CA ASN A 295 -18.94 14.65 12.34
C ASN A 295 -18.45 15.04 10.92
N GLY A 296 -17.16 15.14 10.71
CA GLY A 296 -16.56 15.67 9.48
C GLY A 296 -16.15 14.61 8.44
N PHE A 297 -16.20 13.34 8.79
CA PHE A 297 -15.69 12.25 7.96
C PHE A 297 -16.50 10.97 8.19
N ASP A 298 -16.77 10.21 7.12
CA ASP A 298 -17.38 8.87 7.19
C ASP A 298 -16.26 7.83 7.29
N TRP A 299 -15.95 7.38 8.49
CA TRP A 299 -14.85 6.44 8.78
C TRP A 299 -15.05 5.05 8.14
N ARG A 300 -16.26 4.68 7.71
CA ARG A 300 -16.49 3.42 6.97
C ARG A 300 -15.76 3.41 5.64
N THR A 301 -15.50 4.59 5.07
CA THR A 301 -14.86 4.74 3.77
C THR A 301 -13.34 4.61 3.82
N ILE A 302 -12.74 4.58 5.02
CA ILE A 302 -11.29 4.44 5.17
C ILE A 302 -10.88 3.00 4.83
N SER A 303 -9.90 2.88 3.94
CA SER A 303 -9.29 1.57 3.69
C SER A 303 -8.56 1.08 4.95
N PRO A 304 -8.71 -0.21 5.32
CA PRO A 304 -7.99 -0.77 6.47
C PRO A 304 -6.46 -0.66 6.33
N VAL A 305 -5.93 -0.72 5.10
CA VAL A 305 -4.51 -0.49 4.81
C VAL A 305 -4.10 0.95 5.14
N ILE A 306 -4.99 1.91 4.86
CA ILE A 306 -4.78 3.32 5.19
C ILE A 306 -4.84 3.53 6.71
N PHE A 307 -5.80 2.90 7.39
CA PHE A 307 -5.87 2.92 8.84
C PHE A 307 -4.53 2.48 9.46
N GLY A 308 -3.96 1.37 8.99
CA GLY A 308 -2.65 0.89 9.40
C GLY A 308 -1.53 1.93 9.22
N SER A 309 -1.46 2.54 8.04
CA SER A 309 -0.41 3.52 7.71
C SER A 309 -0.53 4.83 8.50
N LEU A 310 -1.75 5.33 8.72
CA LEU A 310 -1.99 6.52 9.55
C LEU A 310 -1.48 6.31 10.98
N MET A 311 -1.67 5.09 11.51
CA MET A 311 -1.20 4.76 12.84
C MET A 311 0.34 4.62 12.89
N GLU A 312 0.99 4.10 11.85
CA GLU A 312 2.45 4.10 11.75
C GLU A 312 3.04 5.52 11.69
N GLU A 313 2.36 6.47 11.05
CA GLU A 313 2.80 7.87 11.00
C GLU A 313 2.76 8.57 12.36
N THR A 314 1.93 8.09 13.30
CA THR A 314 1.93 8.61 14.68
C THR A 314 3.17 8.19 15.49
N LEU A 315 3.92 7.18 15.04
CA LEU A 315 5.18 6.77 15.65
C LEU A 315 6.29 7.79 15.40
N SER A 316 7.20 7.96 16.36
CA SER A 316 8.34 8.87 16.20
C SER A 316 9.25 8.47 15.04
N HIS A 317 9.87 9.46 14.38
CA HIS A 317 10.81 9.27 13.27
C HIS A 317 11.96 8.31 13.61
N ASP A 318 12.45 8.39 14.87
CA ASP A 318 13.54 7.51 15.36
C ASP A 318 13.08 6.06 15.58
N GLN A 319 11.85 5.83 16.00
CA GLN A 319 11.29 4.48 16.17
C GLN A 319 11.05 3.82 14.81
N ARG A 320 10.48 4.57 13.85
CA ARG A 320 10.31 4.10 12.47
C ARG A 320 11.66 3.71 11.83
N ARG A 321 12.68 4.55 11.98
CA ARG A 321 14.02 4.32 11.42
C ARG A 321 14.73 3.13 12.08
N LYS A 322 14.63 2.96 13.40
CA LYS A 322 15.21 1.82 14.12
C LYS A 322 14.52 0.51 13.81
N GLY A 323 13.21 0.54 13.63
CA GLY A 323 12.39 -0.62 13.27
C GLY A 323 12.46 -0.99 11.77
N GLY A 324 13.00 -0.09 10.92
CA GLY A 324 12.98 -0.30 9.45
C GLY A 324 11.56 -0.26 8.87
N MET A 325 10.61 0.33 9.61
CA MET A 325 9.22 0.43 9.20
C MET A 325 9.08 1.48 8.10
N HIS A 326 8.59 1.04 6.95
CA HIS A 326 8.30 1.88 5.80
C HIS A 326 6.92 1.54 5.30
N TYR A 327 6.05 2.54 5.22
CA TYR A 327 4.73 2.38 4.62
C TYR A 327 4.82 1.69 3.25
N THR A 328 3.95 0.71 3.05
CA THR A 328 3.82 0.01 1.78
C THR A 328 2.49 0.37 1.14
N SER A 329 2.51 1.15 0.06
CA SER A 329 1.29 1.50 -0.68
C SER A 329 0.62 0.27 -1.28
N VAL A 330 -0.70 0.31 -1.47
CA VAL A 330 -1.49 -0.76 -2.09
C VAL A 330 -0.88 -1.18 -3.44
N ARG A 331 -0.50 -0.21 -4.30
CA ARG A 331 0.19 -0.47 -5.57
C ARG A 331 1.46 -1.31 -5.43
N ASN A 332 2.21 -1.10 -4.34
CA ASN A 332 3.43 -1.86 -4.09
C ASN A 332 3.14 -3.24 -3.48
N ILE A 333 2.07 -3.39 -2.70
CA ILE A 333 1.58 -4.68 -2.22
C ILE A 333 1.22 -5.57 -3.41
N HIS A 334 0.49 -5.03 -4.39
CA HIS A 334 0.10 -5.74 -5.60
C HIS A 334 1.30 -6.23 -6.44
N LYS A 335 2.44 -5.53 -6.46
CA LYS A 335 3.67 -6.06 -7.09
C LYS A 335 4.17 -7.37 -6.47
N VAL A 336 3.75 -7.67 -5.25
CA VAL A 336 4.09 -8.92 -4.55
C VAL A 336 2.98 -9.95 -4.69
N ILE A 337 1.72 -9.59 -4.33
CA ILE A 337 0.62 -10.55 -4.22
C ILE A 337 0.06 -10.99 -5.57
N ASP A 338 0.02 -10.09 -6.58
CA ASP A 338 -0.51 -10.42 -7.91
C ASP A 338 0.28 -11.58 -8.54
N PRO A 339 1.59 -11.45 -8.79
CA PRO A 339 2.34 -12.53 -9.41
C PRO A 339 2.55 -13.75 -8.48
N LEU A 340 2.40 -13.58 -7.15
CA LEU A 340 2.57 -14.67 -6.20
C LEU A 340 1.37 -15.63 -6.22
N PHE A 341 0.13 -15.12 -6.19
CA PHE A 341 -1.07 -15.96 -6.15
C PHE A 341 -2.31 -15.35 -6.80
N LEU A 342 -2.50 -14.01 -6.76
CA LEU A 342 -3.78 -13.39 -7.10
C LEU A 342 -4.11 -13.54 -8.59
N ASP A 343 -3.13 -13.33 -9.49
CA ASP A 343 -3.30 -13.51 -10.95
C ASP A 343 -3.76 -14.94 -11.28
N ASN A 344 -3.18 -15.95 -10.62
CA ASN A 344 -3.52 -17.34 -10.84
C ASN A 344 -4.94 -17.67 -10.34
N LEU A 345 -5.33 -17.16 -9.17
CA LEU A 345 -6.67 -17.35 -8.60
C LEU A 345 -7.73 -16.66 -9.47
N THR A 346 -7.46 -15.42 -9.87
CA THR A 346 -8.36 -14.65 -10.75
C THR A 346 -8.55 -15.37 -12.09
N ALA A 347 -7.46 -15.77 -12.75
CA ALA A 347 -7.52 -16.50 -14.02
C ALA A 347 -8.21 -17.87 -13.90
N GLU A 348 -8.19 -18.50 -12.73
CA GLU A 348 -8.92 -19.74 -12.48
C GLU A 348 -10.43 -19.50 -12.40
N LEU A 349 -10.85 -18.46 -11.64
CA LEU A 349 -12.25 -18.07 -11.53
C LEU A 349 -12.81 -17.64 -12.89
N ASP A 350 -12.11 -16.76 -13.61
CA ASP A 350 -12.48 -16.28 -14.94
C ASP A 350 -12.73 -17.45 -15.93
N ARG A 351 -11.88 -18.48 -15.86
CA ARG A 351 -12.07 -19.69 -16.69
C ARG A 351 -13.36 -20.45 -16.32
N VAL A 352 -13.73 -20.48 -15.06
CA VAL A 352 -14.99 -21.15 -14.63
C VAL A 352 -16.20 -20.33 -15.04
N GLU A 353 -16.16 -19.01 -14.86
CA GLU A 353 -17.23 -18.07 -15.21
C GLU A 353 -17.51 -18.05 -16.73
N HIS A 354 -16.45 -18.06 -17.55
CA HIS A 354 -16.56 -17.91 -19.01
C HIS A 354 -16.61 -19.25 -19.78
N ASP A 355 -16.53 -20.41 -19.12
CA ASP A 355 -16.57 -21.71 -19.78
C ASP A 355 -18.00 -22.06 -20.24
N GLN A 356 -18.28 -21.74 -21.50
CA GLN A 356 -19.59 -22.04 -22.14
C GLN A 356 -19.84 -23.54 -22.34
N THR A 357 -18.87 -24.40 -22.13
CA THR A 357 -19.03 -25.87 -22.27
C THR A 357 -19.60 -26.50 -21.01
N LEU A 358 -19.61 -25.78 -19.89
CA LEU A 358 -20.14 -26.25 -18.62
C LEU A 358 -21.65 -26.09 -18.55
N GLY A 359 -22.34 -27.17 -18.21
CA GLY A 359 -23.75 -27.08 -17.78
C GLY A 359 -23.80 -26.44 -16.37
N GLU A 360 -24.94 -25.82 -16.06
CA GLU A 360 -25.21 -25.05 -14.83
C GLU A 360 -24.75 -25.78 -13.56
N ARG A 361 -25.13 -27.02 -13.35
CA ARG A 361 -24.73 -27.81 -12.17
C ARG A 361 -23.24 -28.10 -12.11
N ALA A 362 -22.54 -28.24 -13.26
CA ALA A 362 -21.10 -28.46 -13.29
C ALA A 362 -20.36 -27.17 -12.96
N ARG A 363 -20.86 -26.03 -13.43
CA ARG A 363 -20.33 -24.70 -13.10
C ARG A 363 -20.49 -24.44 -11.60
N GLU A 364 -21.69 -24.64 -11.04
CA GLU A 364 -21.95 -24.50 -9.59
C GLU A 364 -20.96 -25.33 -8.74
N ASN A 365 -20.73 -26.60 -9.11
CA ASN A 365 -19.79 -27.46 -8.39
C ASN A 365 -18.35 -26.93 -8.48
N ARG A 366 -17.92 -26.39 -9.62
CA ARG A 366 -16.59 -25.79 -9.77
C ARG A 366 -16.45 -24.50 -8.96
N LEU A 367 -17.47 -23.65 -8.96
CA LEU A 367 -17.51 -22.44 -8.15
C LEU A 367 -17.39 -22.75 -6.64
N LYS A 368 -18.14 -23.75 -6.15
CA LYS A 368 -18.05 -24.23 -4.77
C LYS A 368 -16.65 -24.78 -4.43
N ALA A 369 -16.08 -25.59 -5.34
CA ALA A 369 -14.73 -26.11 -5.16
C ALA A 369 -13.66 -25.00 -5.14
N PHE A 370 -13.84 -23.95 -5.96
CA PHE A 370 -12.97 -22.79 -5.93
C PHE A 370 -13.10 -22.01 -4.60
N GLN A 371 -14.33 -21.81 -4.10
CA GLN A 371 -14.54 -21.20 -2.79
C GLN A 371 -13.91 -22.02 -1.66
N ASP A 372 -14.02 -23.35 -1.70
CA ASP A 372 -13.36 -24.24 -0.73
C ASP A 372 -11.83 -24.13 -0.81
N ARG A 373 -11.30 -23.95 -2.03
CA ARG A 373 -9.87 -23.68 -2.22
C ARG A 373 -9.44 -22.36 -1.62
N LEU A 374 -10.18 -21.26 -1.83
CA LEU A 374 -9.89 -19.97 -1.20
C LEU A 374 -9.85 -20.09 0.33
N ALA A 375 -10.81 -20.81 0.91
CA ALA A 375 -10.91 -21.04 2.35
C ALA A 375 -9.79 -21.93 2.91
N SER A 376 -9.07 -22.69 2.08
CA SER A 376 -7.97 -23.57 2.50
C SER A 376 -6.60 -22.90 2.49
N LEU A 377 -6.48 -21.70 1.92
CA LEU A 377 -5.20 -20.99 1.82
C LEU A 377 -4.83 -20.35 3.16
N ASN A 378 -3.56 -20.42 3.54
CA ASN A 378 -3.01 -19.74 4.71
C ASN A 378 -1.80 -18.90 4.31
N PHE A 379 -1.74 -17.69 4.85
CA PHE A 379 -0.77 -16.66 4.53
C PHE A 379 0.04 -16.27 5.75
N LEU A 380 1.33 -16.08 5.59
CA LEU A 380 2.22 -15.64 6.66
C LEU A 380 3.00 -14.39 6.22
N ASP A 381 2.87 -13.31 6.98
CA ASP A 381 3.76 -12.15 6.89
C ASP A 381 4.65 -12.09 8.14
N PRO A 382 5.93 -12.46 8.03
CA PRO A 382 6.85 -12.51 9.18
C PRO A 382 7.49 -11.17 9.53
N ALA A 383 6.97 -10.07 9.01
CA ALA A 383 7.33 -8.69 9.35
C ALA A 383 6.14 -7.77 9.04
N CYS A 384 4.97 -8.12 9.60
CA CYS A 384 3.69 -7.62 9.11
C CYS A 384 3.43 -6.12 9.38
N GLY A 385 4.21 -5.47 10.27
CA GLY A 385 3.94 -4.07 10.65
C GLY A 385 2.50 -3.88 11.10
N SER A 386 1.82 -2.90 10.51
CA SER A 386 0.40 -2.64 10.69
C SER A 386 -0.54 -3.60 9.94
N GLY A 387 -0.03 -4.68 9.34
CA GLY A 387 -0.81 -5.72 8.70
C GLY A 387 -1.22 -5.46 7.25
N ASN A 388 -0.63 -4.49 6.58
CA ASN A 388 -1.06 -4.04 5.25
C ASN A 388 -1.11 -5.16 4.20
N PHE A 389 -0.10 -6.04 4.14
CA PHE A 389 -0.09 -7.19 3.22
C PHE A 389 -1.21 -8.18 3.53
N LEU A 390 -1.41 -8.50 4.80
CA LEU A 390 -2.43 -9.44 5.25
C LEU A 390 -3.83 -8.90 4.98
N THR A 391 -4.04 -7.64 5.28
CA THR A 391 -5.32 -6.94 5.09
C THR A 391 -5.70 -6.86 3.62
N GLU A 392 -4.79 -6.44 2.73
CA GLU A 392 -5.05 -6.38 1.29
C GLU A 392 -5.28 -7.77 0.72
N THR A 393 -4.49 -8.77 1.14
CA THR A 393 -4.71 -10.17 0.75
C THR A 393 -6.10 -10.65 1.13
N TYR A 394 -6.54 -10.39 2.37
CA TYR A 394 -7.87 -10.76 2.83
C TYR A 394 -8.96 -10.12 1.97
N LEU A 395 -8.88 -8.82 1.70
CA LEU A 395 -9.85 -8.09 0.88
C LEU A 395 -9.93 -8.67 -0.54
N ARG A 396 -8.78 -8.97 -1.17
CA ARG A 396 -8.76 -9.56 -2.53
C ARG A 396 -9.35 -10.97 -2.57
N LEU A 397 -9.08 -11.80 -1.56
CA LEU A 397 -9.70 -13.13 -1.46
C LEU A 397 -11.22 -13.03 -1.27
N ARG A 398 -11.69 -12.09 -0.44
CA ARG A 398 -13.11 -11.83 -0.24
C ARG A 398 -13.80 -11.30 -1.48
N GLU A 399 -13.12 -10.48 -2.28
CA GLU A 399 -13.63 -10.02 -3.57
C GLU A 399 -13.83 -11.20 -4.54
N LEU A 400 -12.86 -12.11 -4.65
CA LEU A 400 -13.00 -13.32 -5.45
C LEU A 400 -14.14 -14.21 -4.91
N GLU A 401 -14.25 -14.36 -3.59
CA GLU A 401 -15.35 -15.11 -2.98
C GLU A 401 -16.70 -14.46 -3.25
N ASN A 402 -16.81 -13.13 -3.19
CA ASN A 402 -18.03 -12.38 -3.48
C ASN A 402 -18.47 -12.56 -4.95
N ARG A 403 -17.54 -12.65 -5.91
CA ARG A 403 -17.87 -13.03 -7.30
C ARG A 403 -18.50 -14.41 -7.36
N VAL A 404 -17.91 -15.40 -6.67
CA VAL A 404 -18.47 -16.76 -6.58
C VAL A 404 -19.86 -16.75 -5.96
N ILE A 405 -20.08 -16.02 -4.87
CA ILE A 405 -21.36 -15.91 -4.18
C ILE A 405 -22.41 -15.30 -5.10
N SER A 406 -22.07 -14.22 -5.80
CA SER A 406 -22.95 -13.56 -6.76
C SER A 406 -23.42 -14.52 -7.86
N ASP A 407 -22.48 -15.30 -8.43
CA ASP A 407 -22.78 -16.30 -9.47
C ASP A 407 -23.67 -17.44 -8.93
N LEU A 408 -23.42 -17.91 -7.72
CA LEU A 408 -24.21 -18.98 -7.09
C LEU A 408 -25.62 -18.54 -6.73
N LEU A 409 -25.82 -17.26 -6.41
CA LEU A 409 -27.15 -16.72 -6.05
C LEU A 409 -28.00 -16.39 -7.29
N HIS A 410 -27.41 -16.20 -8.48
CA HIS A 410 -28.11 -15.84 -9.73
C HIS A 410 -29.13 -14.70 -9.56
N GLY A 411 -28.83 -13.73 -8.69
CA GLY A 411 -29.73 -12.63 -8.37
C GLY A 411 -30.96 -13.01 -7.52
N GLN A 412 -30.98 -14.20 -6.93
CA GLN A 412 -32.00 -14.63 -5.96
C GLN A 412 -31.47 -14.36 -4.54
N GLY A 413 -32.31 -13.73 -3.69
CA GLY A 413 -31.96 -13.52 -2.30
C GLY A 413 -31.69 -14.83 -1.55
N TYR A 414 -30.64 -14.87 -0.76
CA TYR A 414 -30.29 -16.02 0.08
C TYR A 414 -31.07 -15.97 1.39
N MET A 415 -31.61 -17.11 1.82
CA MET A 415 -32.22 -17.25 3.14
C MET A 415 -31.43 -18.28 3.94
N GLU A 416 -30.64 -17.82 4.90
CA GLU A 416 -29.85 -18.68 5.78
C GLU A 416 -30.80 -19.41 6.75
N LEU A 417 -30.93 -20.70 6.58
CA LEU A 417 -31.64 -21.60 7.51
C LEU A 417 -30.59 -22.22 8.45
N GLY A 418 -30.09 -21.44 9.36
CA GLY A 418 -29.14 -21.78 10.46
C GLY A 418 -28.54 -23.18 10.40
N GLY A 419 -27.25 -23.30 10.09
CA GLY A 419 -26.50 -24.57 10.03
C GLY A 419 -25.06 -24.40 9.54
N GLU A 420 -24.30 -25.48 9.41
CA GLU A 420 -22.87 -25.54 9.04
C GLU A 420 -22.51 -24.99 7.63
N ASN A 421 -23.45 -24.45 6.87
CA ASN A 421 -23.23 -23.87 5.55
C ASN A 421 -23.22 -22.33 5.62
N SER A 422 -22.16 -21.75 6.16
CA SER A 422 -21.92 -20.30 6.03
C SER A 422 -21.74 -19.93 4.56
N LEU A 423 -22.37 -18.82 4.13
CA LEU A 423 -22.21 -18.27 2.79
C LEU A 423 -20.75 -17.83 2.56
N VAL A 424 -20.13 -17.28 3.61
CA VAL A 424 -18.75 -16.82 3.65
C VAL A 424 -17.86 -17.90 4.23
N LYS A 425 -16.80 -18.28 3.51
CA LYS A 425 -15.82 -19.30 3.94
C LYS A 425 -14.42 -18.72 4.15
N VAL A 426 -14.09 -17.64 3.45
CA VAL A 426 -12.79 -16.96 3.64
C VAL A 426 -12.83 -16.17 4.94
N ARG A 427 -11.84 -16.37 5.79
CA ARG A 427 -11.80 -15.87 7.18
C ARG A 427 -10.47 -15.19 7.48
N ILE A 428 -10.49 -14.26 8.44
CA ILE A 428 -9.25 -13.58 8.88
C ILE A 428 -8.28 -14.50 9.63
N ASP A 429 -8.73 -15.65 10.15
CA ASP A 429 -7.85 -16.62 10.80
C ASP A 429 -6.87 -17.33 9.84
N GLN A 430 -7.05 -17.17 8.52
CA GLN A 430 -6.09 -17.56 7.48
C GLN A 430 -4.87 -16.62 7.40
N MET A 431 -4.96 -15.45 8.05
CA MET A 431 -3.94 -14.39 8.02
C MET A 431 -3.05 -14.48 9.25
N HIS A 432 -1.77 -14.81 9.07
CA HIS A 432 -0.80 -14.98 10.14
C HIS A 432 0.28 -13.91 10.04
N GLY A 433 0.65 -13.31 11.17
CA GLY A 433 1.65 -12.24 11.21
C GLY A 433 2.61 -12.37 12.37
N ILE A 434 3.85 -11.95 12.14
CA ILE A 434 4.84 -11.79 13.20
C ILE A 434 5.36 -10.36 13.15
N GLU A 435 5.29 -9.66 14.26
CA GLU A 435 5.77 -8.29 14.37
C GLU A 435 6.51 -8.10 15.71
N ILE A 436 7.56 -7.32 15.71
CA ILE A 436 8.37 -7.08 16.91
C ILE A 436 7.77 -5.98 17.80
N ASN A 437 7.02 -5.06 17.19
CA ASN A 437 6.40 -3.93 17.87
C ASN A 437 4.98 -4.29 18.31
N ASP A 438 4.71 -4.22 19.62
CA ASP A 438 3.42 -4.55 20.24
C ASP A 438 2.28 -3.64 19.77
N PHE A 439 2.57 -2.35 19.63
CA PHE A 439 1.61 -1.38 19.08
C PHE A 439 1.20 -1.74 17.64
N ALA A 440 2.17 -2.04 16.77
CA ALA A 440 1.89 -2.44 15.39
C ALA A 440 1.08 -3.74 15.33
N VAL A 441 1.31 -4.71 16.25
CA VAL A 441 0.46 -5.91 16.39
C VAL A 441 -1.00 -5.53 16.66
N SER A 442 -1.24 -4.58 17.57
CA SER A 442 -2.59 -4.14 17.92
C SER A 442 -3.28 -3.43 16.74
N VAL A 443 -2.52 -2.61 16.00
CA VAL A 443 -3.00 -1.95 14.78
C VAL A 443 -3.34 -2.98 13.71
N ALA A 444 -2.47 -3.96 13.45
CA ALA A 444 -2.67 -4.99 12.43
C ALA A 444 -3.92 -5.84 12.69
N ARG A 445 -4.14 -6.23 13.95
CA ARG A 445 -5.36 -6.95 14.36
C ARG A 445 -6.61 -6.10 14.12
N THR A 446 -6.54 -4.81 14.44
CA THR A 446 -7.65 -3.88 14.22
C THR A 446 -7.92 -3.68 12.73
N ALA A 447 -6.88 -3.51 11.92
CA ALA A 447 -7.01 -3.36 10.47
C ALA A 447 -7.63 -4.59 9.80
N LEU A 448 -7.23 -5.80 10.20
CA LEU A 448 -7.84 -7.05 9.71
C LEU A 448 -9.31 -7.14 10.08
N TRP A 449 -9.66 -6.75 11.30
CA TRP A 449 -11.04 -6.74 11.73
C TRP A 449 -11.89 -5.71 10.95
N ILE A 450 -11.36 -4.51 10.70
CA ILE A 450 -12.00 -3.50 9.85
C ILE A 450 -12.24 -4.07 8.45
N ALA A 451 -11.25 -4.77 7.89
CA ALA A 451 -11.37 -5.43 6.59
C ALA A 451 -12.46 -6.50 6.56
N GLU A 452 -12.58 -7.28 7.65
CA GLU A 452 -13.64 -8.30 7.78
C GLU A 452 -15.04 -7.67 7.75
N GLN A 453 -15.23 -6.56 8.47
CA GLN A 453 -16.51 -5.87 8.48
C GLN A 453 -16.86 -5.28 7.10
N GLN A 454 -15.94 -4.59 6.45
CA GLN A 454 -16.17 -4.05 5.11
C GLN A 454 -16.49 -5.15 4.08
N ALA A 455 -15.75 -6.25 4.11
CA ALA A 455 -16.00 -7.38 3.23
C ALA A 455 -17.33 -8.08 3.52
N LEU A 456 -17.81 -8.03 4.77
CA LEU A 456 -19.13 -8.55 5.14
C LEU A 456 -20.23 -7.65 4.59
N ASP A 457 -20.12 -6.34 4.73
CA ASP A 457 -21.06 -5.35 4.17
C ASP A 457 -21.22 -5.53 2.66
N ASP A 458 -20.11 -5.75 1.93
CA ASP A 458 -20.14 -6.05 0.49
C ASP A 458 -20.89 -7.35 0.19
N THR A 459 -20.71 -8.38 1.01
CA THR A 459 -21.42 -9.65 0.86
C THR A 459 -22.91 -9.50 1.17
N GLU A 460 -23.28 -8.72 2.20
CA GLU A 460 -24.68 -8.39 2.52
C GLU A 460 -25.39 -7.70 1.37
N ALA A 461 -24.69 -6.77 0.70
CA ALA A 461 -25.23 -6.09 -0.48
C ALA A 461 -25.53 -7.08 -1.63
N ILE A 462 -24.69 -8.12 -1.82
CA ILE A 462 -24.88 -9.17 -2.81
C ILE A 462 -26.02 -10.13 -2.39
N ALA A 463 -26.04 -10.53 -1.12
CA ALA A 463 -27.02 -11.48 -0.59
C ALA A 463 -28.42 -10.86 -0.43
N GLY A 464 -28.53 -9.52 -0.39
CA GLY A 464 -29.79 -8.80 -0.19
C GLY A 464 -30.37 -8.95 1.22
N GLN A 465 -29.59 -9.39 2.18
CA GLN A 465 -29.96 -9.53 3.60
C GLN A 465 -28.79 -9.33 4.53
N ALA A 466 -29.08 -8.91 5.77
CA ALA A 466 -28.05 -8.84 6.81
C ALA A 466 -27.55 -10.24 7.18
N LEU A 467 -26.23 -10.39 7.23
CA LEU A 467 -25.56 -11.58 7.72
C LEU A 467 -25.25 -11.41 9.22
N PRO A 468 -25.21 -12.48 10.01
CA PRO A 468 -24.86 -12.34 11.42
C PRO A 468 -23.45 -11.79 11.53
N HIS A 469 -23.32 -10.59 12.14
CA HIS A 469 -22.02 -10.06 12.48
C HIS A 469 -21.28 -11.07 13.35
N LEU A 470 -20.10 -11.47 12.89
CA LEU A 470 -19.25 -12.37 13.65
C LEU A 470 -18.85 -11.64 14.93
N PRO A 471 -19.04 -12.23 16.14
CA PRO A 471 -18.47 -11.64 17.32
C PRO A 471 -16.97 -11.51 17.11
N LEU A 472 -16.38 -10.40 17.56
CA LEU A 472 -14.93 -10.23 17.56
C LEU A 472 -14.27 -11.46 18.19
N HIS A 473 -13.83 -12.39 17.37
CA HIS A 473 -12.96 -13.47 17.78
C HIS A 473 -11.55 -12.93 17.94
N ASP A 474 -10.67 -13.64 18.64
CA ASP A 474 -9.24 -13.30 18.68
C ASP A 474 -8.75 -13.06 17.26
N SER A 475 -8.71 -11.78 16.89
CA SER A 475 -8.62 -11.34 15.52
C SER A 475 -7.22 -11.51 15.00
N GLY A 476 -7.06 -12.45 14.11
CA GLY A 476 -5.82 -12.68 13.39
C GLY A 476 -4.75 -13.38 14.23
N ASN A 477 -4.13 -14.36 13.66
CA ASN A 477 -3.01 -15.07 14.24
C ASN A 477 -1.74 -14.18 14.16
N ILE A 478 -1.77 -13.00 14.79
CA ILE A 478 -0.63 -12.07 14.81
C ILE A 478 0.03 -12.12 16.18
N VAL A 479 1.33 -12.40 16.21
CA VAL A 479 2.13 -12.53 17.43
C VAL A 479 3.21 -11.47 17.51
N GLN A 480 3.45 -10.98 18.74
CA GLN A 480 4.60 -10.12 19.03
C GLN A 480 5.85 -10.98 19.21
N ALA A 481 6.78 -10.94 18.27
CA ALA A 481 8.03 -11.66 18.36
C ALA A 481 9.09 -11.12 17.39
N ASN A 482 10.38 -11.42 17.69
CA ASN A 482 11.44 -11.30 16.69
C ASN A 482 11.34 -12.45 15.68
N ALA A 483 10.89 -12.18 14.46
CA ALA A 483 10.66 -13.18 13.44
C ALA A 483 11.88 -14.06 13.11
N LEU A 484 13.10 -13.53 13.22
CA LEU A 484 14.31 -14.32 12.99
C LEU A 484 14.65 -15.29 14.13
N ARG A 485 14.07 -15.08 15.33
CA ARG A 485 14.25 -15.94 16.52
C ARG A 485 13.08 -16.87 16.80
N TYR A 486 11.86 -16.41 16.55
CA TYR A 486 10.62 -17.14 16.81
C TYR A 486 10.49 -18.36 15.89
N ASP A 487 10.01 -19.50 16.41
CA ASP A 487 9.69 -20.66 15.56
C ASP A 487 8.33 -20.46 14.86
N TRP A 488 8.36 -20.28 13.56
CA TRP A 488 7.13 -20.03 12.77
C TRP A 488 6.13 -21.19 12.81
N ASN A 489 6.58 -22.43 13.08
CA ASN A 489 5.69 -23.57 13.21
C ASN A 489 4.78 -23.49 14.47
N GLU A 490 5.14 -22.68 15.46
CA GLU A 490 4.27 -22.44 16.63
C GLU A 490 3.07 -21.56 16.27
N LEU A 491 3.18 -20.71 15.23
CA LEU A 491 2.12 -19.86 14.73
C LEU A 491 1.34 -20.53 13.59
N LEU A 492 2.04 -21.04 12.60
CA LEU A 492 1.48 -21.72 11.43
C LEU A 492 2.41 -22.89 11.06
N PRO A 493 1.94 -24.14 11.14
CA PRO A 493 2.72 -25.29 10.68
C PRO A 493 3.07 -25.16 9.19
N ALA A 494 4.32 -25.40 8.82
CA ALA A 494 4.79 -25.25 7.43
C ALA A 494 3.99 -26.07 6.41
N ALA A 495 3.38 -27.18 6.83
CA ALA A 495 2.53 -28.02 5.99
C ALA A 495 1.18 -27.37 5.65
N GLU A 496 0.74 -26.41 6.44
CA GLU A 496 -0.52 -25.68 6.28
C GLU A 496 -0.30 -24.32 5.61
N CYS A 497 0.95 -23.81 5.56
CA CYS A 497 1.29 -22.53 4.95
C CYS A 497 1.25 -22.63 3.43
N SER A 498 0.46 -21.75 2.81
CA SER A 498 0.37 -21.65 1.35
C SER A 498 1.37 -20.63 0.80
N TYR A 499 1.43 -19.45 1.42
CA TYR A 499 2.27 -18.34 0.96
C TYR A 499 2.92 -17.60 2.11
N VAL A 500 4.19 -17.21 1.92
CA VAL A 500 4.89 -16.28 2.83
C VAL A 500 5.21 -15.01 2.03
N MET A 501 4.88 -13.86 2.57
CA MET A 501 5.03 -12.58 1.87
C MET A 501 5.31 -11.46 2.85
N GLY A 502 5.76 -10.31 2.36
CA GLY A 502 5.91 -9.12 3.19
C GLY A 502 7.00 -8.16 2.72
N ASN A 503 7.20 -7.13 3.54
CA ASN A 503 8.23 -6.11 3.35
C ASN A 503 9.14 -6.05 4.60
N PRO A 504 10.07 -7.01 4.77
CA PRO A 504 10.96 -7.05 5.92
C PRO A 504 11.91 -5.84 5.98
N PRO A 505 12.42 -5.47 7.17
CA PRO A 505 13.26 -4.28 7.34
C PRO A 505 14.56 -4.34 6.56
N PHE A 506 14.89 -3.22 5.85
CA PHE A 506 16.11 -3.05 5.08
C PHE A 506 17.19 -2.39 5.96
N ILE A 507 18.20 -3.14 6.34
CA ILE A 507 19.34 -2.60 7.11
C ILE A 507 20.62 -3.07 6.47
N GLY A 508 21.25 -2.16 5.75
CA GLY A 508 22.48 -2.43 5.02
C GLY A 508 23.60 -2.97 5.93
N HIS A 509 24.51 -3.73 5.37
CA HIS A 509 25.53 -4.48 6.10
C HIS A 509 26.40 -3.65 7.06
N ILE A 510 26.59 -2.34 6.82
CA ILE A 510 27.36 -1.44 7.67
C ILE A 510 26.54 -0.93 8.86
N SER A 511 25.21 -0.82 8.70
CA SER A 511 24.32 -0.15 9.65
C SER A 511 23.67 -1.13 10.66
N LYS A 512 23.94 -2.42 10.54
CA LYS A 512 23.39 -3.43 11.47
C LYS A 512 23.90 -3.26 12.88
N THR A 513 23.00 -3.36 13.86
CA THR A 513 23.37 -3.45 15.27
C THR A 513 24.05 -4.78 15.59
N ALA A 514 24.65 -4.89 16.78
CA ALA A 514 25.20 -6.16 17.26
C ALA A 514 24.12 -7.23 17.37
N GLU A 515 22.93 -6.87 17.84
CA GLU A 515 21.77 -7.75 18.00
C GLU A 515 21.27 -8.28 16.65
N GLN A 516 21.08 -7.42 15.67
CA GLN A 516 20.70 -7.79 14.30
C GLN A 516 21.75 -8.68 13.62
N THR A 517 23.02 -8.47 13.94
CA THR A 517 24.11 -9.34 13.48
C THR A 517 23.99 -10.73 14.09
N GLU A 518 23.66 -10.85 15.39
CA GLU A 518 23.43 -12.14 16.04
C GLU A 518 22.17 -12.85 15.53
N ASP A 519 21.14 -12.11 15.14
CA ASP A 519 19.95 -12.67 14.48
C ASP A 519 20.31 -13.34 13.15
N LEU A 520 21.09 -12.65 12.30
CA LEU A 520 21.56 -13.25 11.06
C LEU A 520 22.48 -14.45 11.29
N LYS A 521 23.38 -14.40 12.28
CA LYS A 521 24.20 -15.57 12.65
C LYS A 521 23.35 -16.75 13.10
N HIS A 522 22.26 -16.48 13.81
CA HIS A 522 21.32 -17.54 14.21
C HIS A 522 20.69 -18.21 12.99
N VAL A 523 20.22 -17.42 12.00
CA VAL A 523 19.53 -17.93 10.79
C VAL A 523 20.51 -18.61 9.83
N PHE A 524 21.67 -18.00 9.56
CA PHE A 524 22.64 -18.51 8.59
C PHE A 524 23.63 -19.52 9.18
N GLY A 525 23.83 -19.54 10.50
CA GLY A 525 24.81 -20.38 11.16
C GLY A 525 26.21 -20.18 10.56
N LYS A 526 26.84 -21.28 10.14
CA LYS A 526 28.19 -21.26 9.54
C LYS A 526 28.26 -20.58 8.17
N ALA A 527 27.12 -20.37 7.51
CA ALA A 527 27.06 -19.68 6.21
C ALA A 527 26.96 -18.16 6.33
N TYR A 528 26.89 -17.60 7.56
CA TYR A 528 26.83 -16.18 7.79
C TYR A 528 28.05 -15.45 7.20
N ASP A 529 27.80 -14.36 6.52
CA ASP A 529 28.83 -13.39 6.07
C ASP A 529 28.41 -11.96 6.42
N GLY A 530 29.36 -11.15 6.85
CA GLY A 530 29.11 -9.78 7.29
C GLY A 530 28.56 -8.82 6.24
N TYR A 531 28.67 -9.16 4.95
CA TYR A 531 28.14 -8.36 3.84
C TYR A 531 26.64 -8.55 3.56
N LEU A 532 25.99 -9.51 4.23
CA LEU A 532 24.54 -9.74 4.09
C LEU A 532 23.76 -8.55 4.66
N ASP A 533 22.77 -8.06 3.91
CA ASP A 533 21.75 -7.15 4.40
C ASP A 533 20.81 -7.89 5.38
N TYR A 534 20.24 -7.17 6.35
CA TYR A 534 19.39 -7.78 7.38
C TYR A 534 18.17 -8.51 6.80
N VAL A 535 17.56 -7.98 5.75
CA VAL A 535 16.41 -8.57 5.03
C VAL A 535 16.69 -10.00 4.53
N THR A 536 17.94 -10.35 4.26
CA THR A 536 18.30 -11.71 3.79
C THR A 536 17.96 -12.80 4.78
N GLY A 537 17.82 -12.46 6.08
CA GLY A 537 17.38 -13.36 7.12
C GLY A 537 15.99 -13.96 6.86
N TRP A 538 15.06 -13.15 6.37
CA TRP A 538 13.71 -13.59 6.04
C TRP A 538 13.68 -14.53 4.84
N PHE A 539 14.42 -14.23 3.77
CA PHE A 539 14.56 -15.12 2.61
C PHE A 539 15.10 -16.50 3.01
N LYS A 540 16.18 -16.51 3.81
CA LYS A 540 16.80 -17.75 4.25
C LYS A 540 15.87 -18.55 5.16
N LYS A 541 15.22 -17.89 6.10
CA LYS A 541 14.32 -18.54 7.07
C LYS A 541 13.07 -19.08 6.38
N SER A 542 12.48 -18.37 5.42
CA SER A 542 11.37 -18.87 4.60
C SER A 542 11.76 -20.10 3.80
N GLY A 543 12.94 -20.07 3.17
CA GLY A 543 13.46 -21.23 2.45
C GLY A 543 13.64 -22.47 3.31
N ASP A 544 14.08 -22.30 4.58
CA ASP A 544 14.23 -23.39 5.55
C ASP A 544 12.86 -23.86 6.09
N TYR A 545 11.99 -22.92 6.44
CA TYR A 545 10.64 -23.19 6.96
C TYR A 545 9.81 -24.01 5.96
N LEU A 546 9.81 -23.60 4.69
CA LEU A 546 9.06 -24.26 3.62
C LEU A 546 9.86 -25.36 2.90
N GLN A 547 10.98 -25.83 3.45
CA GLN A 547 11.89 -26.76 2.76
C GLN A 547 11.19 -28.05 2.31
N ASN A 548 10.25 -28.55 3.07
CA ASN A 548 9.54 -29.81 2.79
C ASN A 548 8.23 -29.60 2.01
N SER A 549 7.83 -28.36 1.71
CA SER A 549 6.69 -28.04 0.85
C SER A 549 7.16 -27.87 -0.60
N ASN A 550 6.44 -28.47 -1.54
CA ASN A 550 6.62 -28.24 -2.96
C ASN A 550 5.57 -27.29 -3.55
N GLU A 551 4.52 -27.01 -2.80
CA GLU A 551 3.39 -26.19 -3.24
C GLU A 551 3.45 -24.75 -2.70
N ALA A 552 4.06 -24.54 -1.53
CA ALA A 552 4.18 -23.23 -0.92
C ALA A 552 5.22 -22.37 -1.63
N GLU A 553 4.96 -21.08 -1.71
CA GLU A 553 5.80 -20.08 -2.37
C GLU A 553 6.02 -18.90 -1.43
N PHE A 554 7.08 -18.13 -1.65
CA PHE A 554 7.30 -16.94 -0.86
C PHE A 554 7.86 -15.79 -1.69
N ALA A 555 7.50 -14.55 -1.32
CA ALA A 555 7.96 -13.36 -2.00
C ALA A 555 8.17 -12.20 -1.02
N PHE A 556 9.28 -11.48 -1.20
CA PHE A 556 9.59 -10.33 -0.37
C PHE A 556 10.04 -9.14 -1.20
N VAL A 557 9.73 -7.96 -0.64
CA VAL A 557 10.39 -6.72 -1.03
C VAL A 557 11.79 -6.69 -0.40
N SER A 558 12.75 -6.16 -1.12
CA SER A 558 14.13 -6.02 -0.64
C SER A 558 14.85 -4.85 -1.28
N THR A 559 15.96 -4.41 -0.70
CA THR A 559 16.87 -3.52 -1.40
C THR A 559 17.54 -4.24 -2.56
N ASN A 560 17.88 -3.51 -3.61
CA ASN A 560 18.60 -4.07 -4.75
C ASN A 560 20.02 -4.57 -4.41
N SER A 561 20.53 -4.26 -3.23
CA SER A 561 21.85 -4.70 -2.73
C SER A 561 22.00 -6.22 -2.68
N ILE A 562 20.90 -6.96 -2.40
CA ILE A 562 20.95 -8.42 -2.32
C ILE A 562 21.13 -9.10 -3.68
N THR A 563 20.85 -8.38 -4.76
CA THR A 563 21.01 -8.86 -6.14
C THR A 563 22.32 -8.38 -6.78
N GLN A 564 23.24 -7.85 -6.00
CA GLN A 564 24.52 -7.28 -6.46
C GLN A 564 25.71 -7.83 -5.66
N GLY A 565 26.79 -8.09 -6.36
CA GLY A 565 28.09 -8.43 -5.75
C GLY A 565 28.09 -9.70 -4.90
N GLN A 566 28.62 -9.61 -3.67
CA GLN A 566 28.84 -10.77 -2.79
C GLN A 566 27.54 -11.40 -2.21
N PRO A 567 26.52 -10.61 -1.81
CA PRO A 567 25.29 -11.15 -1.25
C PRO A 567 24.59 -12.17 -2.17
N VAL A 568 24.68 -12.02 -3.48
CA VAL A 568 24.06 -12.93 -4.45
C VAL A 568 24.47 -14.37 -4.21
N ARG A 569 25.78 -14.63 -4.06
CA ARG A 569 26.25 -15.97 -3.79
C ARG A 569 25.82 -16.48 -2.43
N GLN A 570 25.89 -15.62 -1.42
CA GLN A 570 25.66 -15.98 -0.03
C GLN A 570 24.19 -16.31 0.26
N LEU A 571 23.26 -15.72 -0.48
CA LEU A 571 21.82 -15.97 -0.35
C LEU A 571 21.34 -16.98 -1.40
N PHE A 572 21.46 -16.66 -2.68
CA PHE A 572 20.81 -17.43 -3.74
C PHE A 572 21.44 -18.79 -3.98
N GLU A 573 22.79 -18.95 -3.84
CA GLU A 573 23.41 -20.27 -3.92
C GLU A 573 22.85 -21.24 -2.86
N LEU A 574 22.53 -20.74 -1.64
CA LEU A 574 21.95 -21.56 -0.59
C LEU A 574 20.52 -21.97 -0.93
N LEU A 575 19.69 -21.00 -1.34
CA LEU A 575 18.28 -21.25 -1.71
C LEU A 575 18.16 -22.17 -2.92
N PHE A 576 18.93 -21.93 -3.98
CA PHE A 576 18.89 -22.75 -5.19
C PHE A 576 19.38 -24.19 -4.94
N LYS A 577 20.32 -24.40 -4.02
CA LYS A 577 20.70 -25.75 -3.56
C LYS A 577 19.59 -26.49 -2.82
N GLN A 578 18.65 -25.77 -2.23
CA GLN A 578 17.45 -26.32 -1.59
C GLN A 578 16.31 -26.61 -2.59
N GLY A 579 16.54 -26.37 -3.88
CA GLY A 579 15.55 -26.57 -4.94
C GLY A 579 14.65 -25.36 -5.21
N TRP A 580 14.90 -24.23 -4.54
CA TRP A 580 14.20 -22.97 -4.85
C TRP A 580 14.71 -22.39 -6.17
N HIS A 581 13.84 -21.71 -6.91
CA HIS A 581 14.19 -20.87 -8.05
C HIS A 581 13.35 -19.59 -8.02
N ILE A 582 13.77 -18.58 -8.74
CA ILE A 582 13.02 -17.33 -8.84
C ILE A 582 11.86 -17.54 -9.83
N GLY A 583 10.63 -17.57 -9.32
CA GLY A 583 9.40 -17.70 -10.12
C GLY A 583 8.98 -16.38 -10.75
N PHE A 584 9.19 -15.27 -10.03
CA PHE A 584 9.03 -13.93 -10.60
C PHE A 584 9.96 -12.93 -9.92
N ALA A 585 10.26 -11.83 -10.62
CA ALA A 585 11.00 -10.73 -10.02
C ALA A 585 10.66 -9.38 -10.64
N HIS A 586 10.56 -8.34 -9.81
CA HIS A 586 10.64 -6.96 -10.24
C HIS A 586 12.08 -6.49 -10.09
N ARG A 587 12.70 -6.09 -11.21
CA ARG A 587 14.02 -5.46 -11.20
C ARG A 587 13.94 -4.11 -10.52
N THR A 588 15.09 -3.52 -10.26
CA THR A 588 15.18 -2.26 -9.51
C THR A 588 14.18 -1.20 -9.97
N PHE A 589 13.36 -0.74 -9.04
CA PHE A 589 12.44 0.38 -9.20
C PHE A 589 12.48 1.28 -7.96
N LYS A 590 11.87 2.48 -8.07
CA LYS A 590 11.79 3.42 -6.97
C LYS A 590 10.64 3.01 -6.04
N TRP A 591 10.92 2.89 -4.74
CA TRP A 591 9.88 2.67 -3.76
C TRP A 591 9.13 3.98 -3.49
N ASP A 592 7.84 4.00 -3.77
CA ASP A 592 6.98 5.12 -3.40
C ASP A 592 6.61 4.99 -1.92
N SER A 593 7.24 5.83 -1.10
CA SER A 593 6.75 6.12 0.24
C SER A 593 6.04 7.48 0.18
N GLN A 594 4.78 7.53 0.56
CA GLN A 594 4.00 8.78 0.66
C GLN A 594 4.49 9.71 1.79
N SER A 595 5.56 9.33 2.51
CA SER A 595 6.14 10.16 3.55
C SER A 595 6.89 11.35 2.95
N THR A 596 6.77 12.52 3.58
CA THR A 596 7.42 13.79 3.23
C THR A 596 8.95 13.74 3.20
N ASP A 597 9.57 12.71 3.78
CA ASP A 597 11.00 12.42 3.68
C ASP A 597 11.29 11.45 2.53
N ASN A 598 11.56 12.01 1.36
CA ASN A 598 11.97 11.31 0.14
C ASN A 598 13.33 10.59 0.30
N ALA A 599 13.38 9.51 1.07
CA ALA A 599 14.46 8.55 0.93
C ALA A 599 14.25 7.77 -0.37
N ASN A 600 14.97 8.13 -1.43
CA ASN A 600 14.98 7.41 -2.70
C ASN A 600 15.58 6.01 -2.50
N VAL A 601 14.78 5.06 -1.98
CA VAL A 601 15.22 3.67 -1.81
C VAL A 601 14.93 2.91 -3.09
N HIS A 602 15.98 2.30 -3.64
CA HIS A 602 15.88 1.41 -4.78
C HIS A 602 15.61 -0.02 -4.30
N VAL A 603 14.48 -0.56 -4.68
CA VAL A 603 14.04 -1.88 -4.25
C VAL A 603 13.89 -2.86 -5.40
N VAL A 604 13.79 -4.12 -5.05
CA VAL A 604 13.44 -5.25 -5.91
C VAL A 604 12.34 -6.04 -5.21
N VAL A 605 11.50 -6.75 -5.97
CA VAL A 605 10.60 -7.79 -5.44
C VAL A 605 11.06 -9.12 -6.00
N ILE A 606 11.15 -10.15 -5.16
CA ILE A 606 11.62 -11.47 -5.57
C ILE A 606 10.71 -12.53 -4.99
N GLY A 607 10.05 -13.28 -5.87
CA GLY A 607 9.25 -14.46 -5.54
C GLY A 607 10.00 -15.74 -5.84
N LEU A 608 10.02 -16.65 -4.88
CA LEU A 608 10.68 -17.94 -4.96
C LEU A 608 9.66 -19.09 -4.92
N SER A 609 9.85 -20.05 -5.80
CA SER A 609 8.99 -21.21 -5.98
C SER A 609 9.82 -22.47 -6.17
N LYS A 610 9.21 -23.65 -5.94
CA LYS A 610 9.71 -24.95 -6.36
C LYS A 610 8.88 -25.56 -7.50
N LYS A 611 7.78 -24.89 -7.88
CA LYS A 611 6.90 -25.32 -8.96
C LYS A 611 7.57 -25.08 -10.31
N GLU A 612 7.52 -26.05 -11.21
CA GLU A 612 8.03 -25.90 -12.58
C GLU A 612 7.11 -24.99 -13.41
N THR A 613 7.17 -23.70 -13.14
CA THR A 613 6.44 -22.67 -13.90
C THR A 613 7.43 -21.79 -14.66
N ARG A 614 6.96 -21.19 -15.76
CA ARG A 614 7.79 -20.25 -16.52
C ARG A 614 7.94 -18.95 -15.72
N PRO A 615 9.18 -18.52 -15.44
CA PRO A 615 9.39 -17.31 -14.65
C PRO A 615 8.89 -16.04 -15.34
N VAL A 616 8.52 -15.02 -14.53
CA VAL A 616 8.09 -13.70 -15.01
C VAL A 616 9.08 -12.63 -14.53
N LEU A 617 9.59 -11.82 -15.44
CA LEU A 617 10.53 -10.75 -15.14
C LEU A 617 9.95 -9.39 -15.54
N PHE A 618 9.76 -8.54 -14.54
CA PHE A 618 9.30 -7.16 -14.69
C PHE A 618 10.51 -6.23 -14.72
N SER A 619 10.70 -5.50 -15.81
CA SER A 619 11.85 -4.61 -16.02
C SER A 619 11.38 -3.18 -16.28
N TYR A 620 11.97 -2.22 -15.58
CA TYR A 620 11.66 -0.80 -15.67
C TYR A 620 12.72 -0.10 -16.54
N GLN A 621 12.31 0.65 -17.56
CA GLN A 621 13.21 1.47 -18.39
C GLN A 621 13.57 2.75 -17.64
N ASP A 622 12.57 3.40 -17.06
CA ASP A 622 12.77 4.43 -16.05
C ASP A 622 12.21 3.93 -14.71
N ILE A 623 12.80 4.36 -13.61
CA ILE A 623 12.52 3.81 -12.26
C ILE A 623 11.06 4.07 -11.82
N VAL A 624 10.33 4.90 -12.54
CA VAL A 624 8.96 5.38 -12.25
C VAL A 624 7.91 4.86 -13.25
N GLU A 625 8.31 4.26 -14.38
CA GLU A 625 7.39 3.81 -15.44
C GLU A 625 6.77 2.43 -15.17
N GLU A 626 5.72 2.10 -15.94
CA GLU A 626 5.16 0.75 -15.96
C GLU A 626 6.20 -0.26 -16.48
N PRO A 627 6.27 -1.47 -15.88
CA PRO A 627 7.29 -2.43 -16.25
C PRO A 627 7.04 -3.10 -17.60
N THR A 628 8.11 -3.34 -18.33
CA THR A 628 8.07 -4.30 -19.45
C THR A 628 8.11 -5.72 -18.89
N ILE A 629 7.13 -6.54 -19.25
CA ILE A 629 7.00 -7.92 -18.80
C ILE A 629 7.68 -8.85 -19.80
N THR A 630 8.55 -9.72 -19.33
CA THR A 630 9.20 -10.76 -20.12
C THR A 630 9.09 -12.11 -19.43
N TYR A 631 9.15 -13.18 -20.22
CA TYR A 631 9.03 -14.57 -19.75
C TYR A 631 10.32 -15.34 -20.04
N PRO A 632 11.39 -15.15 -19.24
CA PRO A 632 12.66 -15.81 -19.46
C PRO A 632 12.57 -17.33 -19.23
N ALA A 633 13.59 -18.04 -19.67
CA ALA A 633 13.71 -19.46 -19.35
C ALA A 633 14.20 -19.67 -17.90
N HIS A 634 14.99 -18.74 -17.39
CA HIS A 634 15.55 -18.78 -16.04
C HIS A 634 15.87 -17.36 -15.57
N ILE A 635 15.67 -17.10 -14.27
CA ILE A 635 16.09 -15.85 -13.62
C ILE A 635 17.17 -16.21 -12.60
N ASN A 636 18.37 -15.67 -12.79
CA ASN A 636 19.48 -15.89 -11.85
C ASN A 636 19.44 -14.90 -10.66
N GLY A 637 20.29 -15.07 -9.67
CA GLY A 637 20.34 -14.20 -8.48
C GLY A 637 20.70 -12.74 -8.73
N TYR A 638 21.07 -12.36 -9.96
CA TYR A 638 21.26 -10.96 -10.40
C TYR A 638 20.02 -10.39 -11.09
N LEU A 639 18.91 -11.12 -11.08
CA LEU A 639 17.66 -10.82 -11.77
C LEU A 639 17.85 -10.61 -13.30
N LEU A 640 18.60 -11.53 -13.90
CA LEU A 640 18.86 -11.56 -15.34
C LEU A 640 18.38 -12.88 -15.93
N ASP A 641 17.91 -12.84 -17.20
CA ASP A 641 17.67 -14.03 -18.02
C ASP A 641 19.03 -14.64 -18.43
N ALA A 642 19.62 -15.41 -17.53
CA ALA A 642 20.93 -16.01 -17.71
C ALA A 642 21.14 -17.17 -16.73
N PRO A 643 22.06 -18.11 -17.03
CA PRO A 643 22.44 -19.14 -16.07
C PRO A 643 22.96 -18.58 -14.74
N ASP A 644 22.91 -19.41 -13.70
CA ASP A 644 23.44 -19.05 -12.40
C ASP A 644 24.95 -18.87 -12.44
N VAL A 645 25.39 -17.68 -12.06
CA VAL A 645 26.80 -17.32 -11.94
C VAL A 645 27.02 -16.70 -10.56
N TYR A 646 28.04 -17.17 -9.86
CA TYR A 646 28.36 -16.68 -8.53
C TYR A 646 29.75 -16.06 -8.50
N VAL A 647 29.81 -14.77 -8.19
CA VAL A 647 31.08 -14.05 -7.99
C VAL A 647 31.56 -14.31 -6.58
N ALA A 648 32.67 -15.01 -6.45
CA ALA A 648 33.30 -15.29 -5.17
C ALA A 648 34.41 -14.28 -4.87
N LYS A 649 34.58 -13.96 -3.57
CA LYS A 649 35.74 -13.18 -3.11
C LYS A 649 37.03 -13.89 -3.49
N ARG A 650 37.85 -13.23 -4.28
CA ARG A 650 39.12 -13.79 -4.69
C ARG A 650 40.14 -13.67 -3.56
N SER A 651 40.82 -14.75 -3.23
CA SER A 651 41.89 -14.71 -2.24
C SER A 651 43.08 -13.90 -2.78
N GLN A 652 43.67 -13.06 -1.95
CA GLN A 652 44.91 -12.33 -2.29
C GLN A 652 46.05 -13.27 -2.67
N LYS A 653 46.04 -14.52 -2.20
CA LYS A 653 47.06 -15.54 -2.54
C LYS A 653 46.99 -15.95 -4.01
N LEU A 654 45.88 -15.74 -4.70
CA LEU A 654 45.73 -16.10 -6.11
C LEU A 654 46.37 -15.14 -7.11
N GLY A 655 46.87 -13.99 -6.63
CA GLY A 655 47.49 -12.97 -7.48
C GLY A 655 46.50 -12.27 -8.45
N PRO A 656 47.00 -11.47 -9.40
CA PRO A 656 46.16 -10.80 -10.41
C PRO A 656 45.49 -11.81 -11.36
N ILE A 657 44.38 -11.40 -12.00
CA ILE A 657 43.64 -12.19 -13.01
C ILE A 657 44.55 -12.47 -14.23
N SER A 658 45.38 -11.51 -14.61
CA SER A 658 46.41 -11.66 -15.62
C SER A 658 47.77 -11.33 -15.03
N PRO A 659 48.84 -12.07 -15.42
CA PRO A 659 50.20 -11.76 -14.99
C PRO A 659 50.70 -10.33 -15.40
N GLU A 660 50.11 -9.79 -16.47
CA GLU A 660 50.40 -8.47 -16.99
C GLU A 660 49.75 -7.32 -16.22
N LEU A 661 48.75 -7.62 -15.40
CA LEU A 661 48.03 -6.62 -14.63
C LEU A 661 48.70 -6.35 -13.30
N SER A 662 48.79 -5.09 -12.94
CA SER A 662 49.19 -4.66 -11.60
C SER A 662 48.24 -5.19 -10.54
N ARG A 663 48.75 -5.35 -9.32
CA ARG A 663 47.88 -5.64 -8.16
C ARG A 663 46.90 -4.51 -7.94
N VAL A 664 45.63 -4.83 -7.76
CA VAL A 664 44.64 -3.86 -7.29
C VAL A 664 44.77 -3.72 -5.79
N ASN A 665 45.07 -2.50 -5.35
CA ASN A 665 45.15 -2.15 -3.94
C ASN A 665 43.93 -1.33 -3.55
N PHE A 666 43.62 -1.31 -2.25
CA PHE A 666 42.67 -0.36 -1.71
C PHE A 666 43.15 1.07 -1.98
N GLY A 667 42.24 1.95 -2.38
CA GLY A 667 42.48 3.37 -2.47
C GLY A 667 42.68 4.01 -1.08
N ASN A 668 42.83 5.31 -1.05
CA ASN A 668 42.91 6.05 0.20
C ASN A 668 41.52 6.05 0.89
N LEU A 669 41.48 5.53 2.10
CA LEU A 669 40.32 5.57 2.97
C LEU A 669 40.72 6.28 4.27
N SER A 670 40.05 7.38 4.60
CA SER A 670 40.20 8.07 5.87
C SER A 670 39.49 7.24 6.95
N LEU A 671 40.22 6.80 7.97
CA LEU A 671 39.72 6.00 9.10
C LEU A 671 39.87 6.76 10.43
N ASP A 672 39.92 8.07 10.36
CA ASP A 672 40.21 9.01 11.43
C ASP A 672 38.99 9.83 11.85
N ASP A 673 37.77 9.34 11.58
CA ASP A 673 36.50 10.04 11.77
C ASP A 673 36.47 11.47 11.17
N GLY A 674 37.33 11.73 10.19
CA GLY A 674 37.43 13.01 9.50
C GLY A 674 38.28 14.08 10.16
N HIS A 675 38.97 13.75 11.27
CA HIS A 675 39.80 14.72 12.00
C HIS A 675 40.99 15.24 11.20
N LEU A 676 41.53 14.47 10.27
CA LEU A 676 42.62 14.89 9.39
C LEU A 676 42.14 15.44 8.05
N MET A 677 40.84 15.60 7.86
CA MET A 677 40.26 16.10 6.61
C MET A 677 40.06 17.61 6.70
N LEU A 678 40.44 18.31 5.64
CA LEU A 678 40.20 19.75 5.46
C LEU A 678 39.07 19.89 4.43
N ASN A 679 37.83 20.06 4.92
CA ASN A 679 36.60 19.98 4.12
C ASN A 679 36.21 21.35 3.54
N SER A 680 36.85 22.44 3.97
CA SER A 680 36.56 23.79 3.51
C SER A 680 37.80 24.52 3.08
N ARG A 681 37.66 25.55 2.23
CA ARG A 681 38.74 26.46 1.85
C ARG A 681 39.31 27.18 3.06
N LYS A 682 38.48 27.50 4.03
CA LYS A 682 38.93 28.18 5.27
C LYS A 682 39.89 27.28 6.07
N GLU A 683 39.52 26.02 6.31
CA GLU A 683 40.36 25.04 7.00
C GLU A 683 41.69 24.82 6.25
N TYR A 684 41.67 24.78 4.93
CA TYR A 684 42.87 24.70 4.10
C TYR A 684 43.78 25.91 4.30
N ASP A 685 43.24 27.13 4.24
CA ASP A 685 44.03 28.37 4.38
C ASP A 685 44.59 28.50 5.81
N GLU A 686 43.84 28.07 6.83
CA GLU A 686 44.30 27.97 8.22
C GLU A 686 45.46 26.97 8.36
N ALA A 687 45.34 25.78 7.78
CA ALA A 687 46.41 24.77 7.79
C ALA A 687 47.64 25.21 7.01
N MET A 688 47.46 25.94 5.92
CA MET A 688 48.57 26.49 5.12
C MET A 688 49.27 27.67 5.82
N ALA A 689 48.60 28.38 6.74
CA ALA A 689 49.19 29.43 7.55
C ALA A 689 50.05 28.89 8.70
N ASP A 690 49.84 27.63 9.13
CA ASP A 690 50.70 26.98 10.13
C ASP A 690 51.97 26.44 9.46
N PRO A 691 53.19 26.87 9.89
CA PRO A 691 54.46 26.47 9.27
C PRO A 691 54.74 24.97 9.34
N ILE A 692 54.11 24.25 10.24
CA ILE A 692 54.24 22.81 10.42
C ILE A 692 53.18 22.05 9.65
N ALA A 693 51.91 22.38 9.87
CA ALA A 693 50.78 21.73 9.19
C ALA A 693 50.88 21.84 7.67
N SER A 694 51.31 23.02 7.14
CA SER A 694 51.44 23.27 5.70
C SER A 694 52.35 22.25 4.98
N ARG A 695 53.32 21.66 5.67
CA ARG A 695 54.22 20.62 5.11
C ARG A 695 53.49 19.32 4.83
N TYR A 696 52.41 19.07 5.56
CA TYR A 696 51.65 17.81 5.54
C TYR A 696 50.32 17.92 4.78
N VAL A 697 49.92 19.11 4.35
CA VAL A 697 48.71 19.28 3.52
C VAL A 697 48.88 18.60 2.17
N ARG A 698 47.94 17.73 1.82
CA ARG A 698 47.87 17.05 0.51
C ARG A 698 46.50 17.17 -0.06
N ARG A 699 46.41 17.19 -1.39
CA ARG A 699 45.12 17.11 -2.06
C ARG A 699 44.53 15.72 -1.86
N TYR A 700 43.27 15.64 -1.40
CA TYR A 700 42.54 14.42 -1.25
C TYR A 700 41.59 14.30 -2.42
N VAL A 701 41.65 13.17 -3.16
CA VAL A 701 40.78 12.90 -4.31
C VAL A 701 40.19 11.54 -4.14
N ASN A 702 38.85 11.52 -3.99
CA ASN A 702 38.05 10.33 -3.99
C ASN A 702 37.11 10.34 -5.23
N GLY A 703 36.24 9.37 -5.42
CA GLY A 703 35.31 9.32 -6.54
C GLY A 703 34.46 10.58 -6.65
N ARG A 704 33.97 11.09 -5.53
CA ARG A 704 33.14 12.31 -5.47
C ARG A 704 33.92 13.55 -5.94
N GLU A 705 35.15 13.75 -5.45
CA GLU A 705 35.97 14.86 -5.83
C GLU A 705 36.40 14.78 -7.29
N LEU A 706 36.70 13.57 -7.78
CA LEU A 706 37.09 13.33 -9.18
C LEU A 706 35.93 13.59 -10.15
N ILE A 707 34.74 13.05 -9.87
CA ILE A 707 33.57 13.15 -10.78
C ILE A 707 33.01 14.57 -10.82
N ASN A 708 33.00 15.27 -9.65
CA ASN A 708 32.39 16.59 -9.54
C ASN A 708 33.41 17.75 -9.61
N GLY A 709 34.69 17.48 -9.81
CA GLY A 709 35.72 18.50 -9.88
C GLY A 709 35.91 19.30 -8.57
N LEU A 710 35.66 18.67 -7.42
CA LEU A 710 35.71 19.32 -6.12
C LEU A 710 37.12 19.33 -5.56
N ASP A 711 37.49 20.42 -4.88
CA ASP A 711 38.72 20.52 -4.13
C ASP A 711 38.49 20.10 -2.68
N ARG A 712 39.32 19.18 -2.20
CA ARG A 712 39.37 18.71 -0.82
C ARG A 712 40.80 18.37 -0.45
N TRP A 713 41.16 18.52 0.82
CA TRP A 713 42.52 18.31 1.29
C TRP A 713 42.51 17.49 2.57
N CYS A 714 43.68 16.96 2.91
CA CYS A 714 43.93 16.27 4.18
C CYS A 714 45.32 16.57 4.71
N LEU A 715 45.51 16.33 6.01
CA LEU A 715 46.81 16.26 6.64
C LEU A 715 47.34 14.82 6.51
N TRP A 716 48.46 14.63 5.87
CA TRP A 716 49.08 13.34 5.59
C TRP A 716 50.47 13.23 6.23
N PHE A 717 50.63 12.30 7.17
CA PHE A 717 51.77 12.20 8.07
C PHE A 717 52.64 10.94 7.88
N PRO A 718 53.05 10.52 6.68
CA PRO A 718 53.78 9.27 6.52
C PRO A 718 55.15 9.25 7.18
N GLU A 719 55.78 10.42 7.38
CA GLU A 719 57.13 10.58 7.90
C GLU A 719 57.23 11.74 8.91
N ALA A 720 56.15 12.04 9.61
CA ALA A 720 56.08 13.12 10.56
C ALA A 720 56.77 12.75 11.89
N GLU A 721 57.65 13.61 12.39
CA GLU A 721 58.21 13.45 13.71
C GLU A 721 57.22 13.89 14.80
N PRO A 722 57.07 13.13 15.91
CA PRO A 722 56.13 13.46 16.98
C PRO A 722 56.35 14.85 17.60
N ALA A 723 57.62 15.36 17.57
CA ALA A 723 57.95 16.69 18.07
C ALA A 723 57.39 17.81 17.18
N ASP A 724 57.42 17.64 15.87
CA ASP A 724 56.84 18.57 14.90
C ASP A 724 55.32 18.63 15.05
N LEU A 725 54.66 17.47 15.17
CA LEU A 725 53.20 17.42 15.32
C LEU A 725 52.73 18.16 16.57
N ARG A 726 53.41 17.99 17.71
CA ARG A 726 53.06 18.65 18.97
C ARG A 726 53.25 20.16 18.95
N ALA A 727 54.07 20.69 18.04
CA ALA A 727 54.29 22.11 17.89
C ALA A 727 53.27 22.80 16.95
N SER A 728 52.44 22.05 16.26
CA SER A 728 51.37 22.58 15.41
C SER A 728 50.10 22.89 16.22
N VAL A 729 49.42 23.96 15.89
CA VAL A 729 48.10 24.30 16.45
C VAL A 729 46.99 23.29 16.09
N PHE A 730 47.22 22.45 15.09
CA PHE A 730 46.33 21.37 14.69
C PHE A 730 46.56 20.05 15.45
N TYR A 731 47.42 20.04 16.50
CA TYR A 731 47.68 18.82 17.27
C TYR A 731 46.56 18.46 18.23
N SER A 732 45.81 19.43 18.71
CA SER A 732 44.67 19.27 19.60
C SER A 732 43.38 18.99 18.80
#